data_c2d43de86bcfd20230924ed2db6c1bb9
#
_entry.id   c2d43de86bcfd20230924ed2db6c1bb9
#
_cell.length_a   1.000
_cell.length_b   1.000
_cell.length_c   1.000
_cell.angle_alpha   90.00
_cell.angle_beta   90.00
_cell.angle_gamma   90.00
#
_symmetry.space_group_name_H-M   'P 1'
#
loop_
_entity.id
_entity.type
_entity.pdbx_description
1 polymer ?
#
loop_
_entity_poly.entity_id
_entity_poly.type
_entity_poly.pdbx_seq_one_letter_code
_entity_poly.pdbx_strand_id
1 'polypeptide(L)'
;MRTSIRTAGAIALAGLLAAACSGSRAASAPEAADLSGKIRLVSYTNCDDMLAGLRGAAEKNVTQWGFGEAVMFMARDAKAMDTMAEGKQASVPEQAHSTTNVQEAGVDEPDLVKTDGKRVITVNQGVLRVIDAATRKVTGTLRLVPEEDSWFPADLLVSGDRALVLVQSGGIIPFGALAKVRPGSDGPRYMLVDLSGPPKLLGTLSTRGSHIDARQIGSTVRIVVRSQPEIAFPPPKPDATPQDMLAANREAVRTAPIEAWRPRFEVTSDERTRTDRVGCDQVSHPDEFTGTSMLTVFTVDLAGTLDAVPPISVAADGDTVYGTDNSLYVTSNPRWWFRPMPIDDAPPTPLDEPTSSDVAPKIEPTASPAEEVTVMPEPQITPEEGGASATATPIPEQVTATSKPQITPEEITPRPTPTAPPEQTEVHRFDITGTGAPRYVSSGVVPGRLLNQYSLSEHAGHLRVATTSNAEVFGGPAEKSSSGVYVLKADTLSQVGAVTGLGKGERIYSVRFIGDVGYVVTFRQVDPLYTLDLRDPAAPKVTGELKISGYSAYLHPAGDGRLLGIGQEASAQGRTLGTQVSLFDVADPANPRLLSRFHQQESGSEAEWDPHAFLYWPQSGLAMLPLQNYGADWRNGSSALVLKVTDGAITKAGTIRHPGVTGRDDVPAPDPSIRRSVVIGDMVWTFSGLGVKVSDAATLADRGWIPFT
;
A
#
# COMPACT_ATOMS: atom_id res chain seq x y z
N MET A 1 23.43 -67.54 38.85
CA MET A 1 23.11 -68.81 38.19
C MET A 1 22.66 -68.43 36.77
N ARG A 2 23.51 -68.63 35.77
CA ARG A 2 23.58 -69.77 34.82
C ARG A 2 22.25 -69.86 34.06
N THR A 3 22.07 -69.81 32.75
CA THR A 3 22.86 -70.27 31.62
C THR A 3 22.20 -69.73 30.35
N SER A 4 22.86 -69.14 29.41
CA SER A 4 23.37 -69.57 28.09
C SER A 4 22.55 -70.59 27.28
N ILE A 5 22.38 -70.35 25.96
CA ILE A 5 22.73 -71.13 24.78
C ILE A 5 21.78 -70.82 23.63
N ARG A 6 22.19 -70.13 22.49
CA ARG A 6 22.62 -70.70 21.20
C ARG A 6 21.54 -71.58 20.54
N THR A 7 21.14 -71.43 19.28
CA THR A 7 21.87 -71.39 18.00
C THR A 7 20.91 -71.33 16.81
N ALA A 8 21.39 -70.70 15.70
CA ALA A 8 21.27 -71.09 14.29
C ALA A 8 19.87 -71.19 13.65
N GLY A 9 19.50 -70.55 12.59
CA GLY A 9 20.14 -70.52 11.28
C GLY A 9 19.23 -71.22 10.27
N ALA A 10 18.62 -70.57 9.32
CA ALA A 10 18.22 -71.12 8.04
C ALA A 10 18.07 -70.02 6.98
N ILE A 11 18.86 -70.17 5.94
CA ILE A 11 18.81 -69.41 4.67
C ILE A 11 17.70 -70.02 3.81
N ALA A 12 16.86 -69.16 3.21
CA ALA A 12 16.09 -69.53 2.01
C ALA A 12 16.03 -68.34 1.05
N LEU A 13 16.63 -68.57 -0.09
CA LEU A 13 16.66 -67.75 -1.30
C LEU A 13 15.33 -67.96 -2.04
N ALA A 14 14.68 -66.88 -2.51
CA ALA A 14 13.95 -66.86 -3.79
C ALA A 14 13.26 -65.55 -4.08
N GLY A 15 13.49 -65.02 -5.25
CA GLY A 15 12.49 -64.41 -6.08
C GLY A 15 12.58 -62.87 -6.26
N LEU A 16 13.38 -62.40 -7.24
CA LEU A 16 13.23 -61.12 -7.88
C LEU A 16 11.81 -60.97 -8.48
N LEU A 17 11.12 -59.89 -8.10
CA LEU A 17 10.12 -59.25 -8.95
C LEU A 17 10.34 -57.74 -8.83
N ALA A 18 10.94 -57.19 -9.88
CA ALA A 18 11.12 -55.74 -10.05
C ALA A 18 9.75 -55.10 -10.37
N ALA A 19 9.19 -54.40 -9.40
CA ALA A 19 8.14 -53.40 -9.65
C ALA A 19 8.80 -52.04 -9.65
N ALA A 20 8.96 -51.45 -10.84
CA ALA A 20 9.39 -50.09 -11.02
C ALA A 20 8.25 -49.13 -10.56
N CYS A 21 8.28 -48.71 -9.30
CA CYS A 21 7.57 -47.51 -8.86
C CYS A 21 8.45 -46.33 -9.21
N SER A 22 8.08 -45.63 -10.30
CA SER A 22 8.55 -44.28 -10.59
C SER A 22 8.04 -43.34 -9.49
N GLY A 23 8.82 -43.23 -8.42
CA GLY A 23 8.65 -42.16 -7.44
C GLY A 23 8.99 -40.84 -8.10
N SER A 24 7.97 -40.06 -8.43
CA SER A 24 8.13 -38.63 -8.70
C SER A 24 8.73 -38.01 -7.44
N ARG A 25 10.05 -37.72 -7.48
CA ARG A 25 10.65 -36.78 -6.54
C ARG A 25 9.90 -35.48 -6.67
N ALA A 26 9.11 -35.14 -5.66
CA ALA A 26 8.68 -33.77 -5.47
C ALA A 26 9.96 -32.92 -5.45
N ALA A 27 10.08 -32.00 -6.40
CA ALA A 27 11.14 -31.03 -6.37
C ALA A 27 10.98 -30.27 -5.04
N SER A 28 11.96 -30.43 -4.16
CA SER A 28 12.06 -29.59 -2.97
C SER A 28 12.09 -28.16 -3.46
N ALA A 29 11.21 -27.32 -2.92
CA ALA A 29 11.30 -25.87 -3.12
C ALA A 29 12.75 -25.45 -2.87
N PRO A 30 13.32 -24.52 -3.67
CA PRO A 30 14.65 -24.04 -3.41
C PRO A 30 14.70 -23.54 -1.97
N GLU A 31 15.62 -24.06 -1.20
CA GLU A 31 15.90 -23.63 0.17
C GLU A 31 16.18 -22.13 0.10
N ALA A 32 15.38 -21.32 0.79
CA ALA A 32 15.57 -19.88 0.83
C ALA A 32 17.01 -19.63 1.32
N ALA A 33 17.82 -18.96 0.52
CA ALA A 33 19.17 -18.63 0.91
C ALA A 33 19.09 -17.83 2.22
N ASP A 34 19.70 -18.34 3.28
CA ASP A 34 19.80 -17.64 4.54
C ASP A 34 20.69 -16.41 4.34
N LEU A 35 20.03 -15.26 4.16
CA LEU A 35 20.67 -13.95 4.05
C LEU A 35 20.77 -13.25 5.41
N SER A 36 20.38 -13.91 6.49
CA SER A 36 20.54 -13.39 7.84
C SER A 36 21.99 -13.06 8.13
N GLY A 37 22.25 -11.82 8.50
CA GLY A 37 23.60 -11.30 8.75
C GLY A 37 24.36 -10.78 7.53
N LYS A 38 23.82 -10.87 6.30
CA LYS A 38 24.43 -10.27 5.09
C LYS A 38 24.02 -8.82 4.85
N ILE A 39 22.90 -8.38 5.45
CA ILE A 39 22.46 -6.99 5.38
C ILE A 39 22.65 -6.38 6.77
N ARG A 40 23.84 -5.91 7.03
CA ARG A 40 24.15 -5.12 8.21
C ARG A 40 24.31 -3.66 7.79
N LEU A 41 23.59 -2.74 8.43
CA LEU A 41 23.87 -1.33 8.20
C LEU A 41 25.21 -0.96 8.83
N VAL A 42 26.01 -0.28 8.04
CA VAL A 42 27.30 0.28 8.42
C VAL A 42 27.21 1.79 8.33
N SER A 43 27.63 2.49 9.37
CA SER A 43 27.77 3.94 9.30
C SER A 43 29.00 4.28 8.48
N TYR A 44 28.91 5.29 7.64
CA TYR A 44 30.07 5.83 6.94
C TYR A 44 31.05 6.45 7.91
N THR A 45 32.35 6.30 7.63
CA THR A 45 33.41 6.82 8.50
C THR A 45 33.57 8.33 8.38
N ASN A 46 33.24 8.88 7.21
CA ASN A 46 33.30 10.30 6.87
C ASN A 46 32.54 10.58 5.58
N CYS A 47 32.44 11.84 5.17
CA CYS A 47 31.74 12.25 3.97
C CYS A 47 32.36 11.73 2.67
N ASP A 48 33.69 11.55 2.61
CA ASP A 48 34.35 11.04 1.40
C ASP A 48 34.06 9.55 1.20
N ASP A 49 34.06 8.78 2.26
CA ASP A 49 33.66 7.36 2.29
C ASP A 49 32.20 7.20 1.86
N MET A 50 31.30 8.02 2.42
CA MET A 50 29.90 8.06 2.02
C MET A 50 29.74 8.38 0.54
N LEU A 51 30.43 9.41 0.02
CA LEU A 51 30.35 9.80 -1.36
C LEU A 51 30.82 8.71 -2.32
N ALA A 52 31.95 8.05 -1.99
CA ALA A 52 32.48 6.94 -2.78
C ALA A 52 31.52 5.75 -2.81
N GLY A 53 30.95 5.35 -1.67
CA GLY A 53 29.99 4.25 -1.56
C GLY A 53 28.70 4.53 -2.35
N LEU A 54 28.10 5.69 -2.16
CA LEU A 54 26.84 6.07 -2.83
C LEU A 54 27.01 6.23 -4.35
N ARG A 55 28.11 6.83 -4.80
CA ARG A 55 28.42 6.93 -6.23
C ARG A 55 28.59 5.54 -6.86
N GLY A 56 29.35 4.65 -6.21
CA GLY A 56 29.56 3.28 -6.69
C GLY A 56 28.28 2.46 -6.80
N ALA A 57 27.35 2.62 -5.84
CA ALA A 57 26.04 2.00 -5.86
C ALA A 57 25.15 2.59 -6.96
N ALA A 58 25.10 3.91 -7.06
CA ALA A 58 24.24 4.62 -8.00
C ALA A 58 24.67 4.42 -9.45
N GLU A 59 25.98 4.34 -9.73
CA GLU A 59 26.50 4.07 -11.07
C GLU A 59 26.04 2.71 -11.64
N LYS A 60 25.83 1.72 -10.76
CA LYS A 60 25.30 0.40 -11.12
C LYS A 60 23.79 0.42 -11.39
N ASN A 61 23.07 1.36 -10.76
CA ASN A 61 21.61 1.41 -10.75
C ASN A 61 21.02 2.54 -11.63
N VAL A 62 21.84 3.49 -12.10
CA VAL A 62 21.38 4.57 -12.98
C VAL A 62 21.00 4.03 -14.35
N THR A 63 19.89 4.53 -14.89
CA THR A 63 19.37 4.19 -16.21
C THR A 63 19.58 5.33 -17.20
N GLN A 64 19.25 5.12 -18.47
CA GLN A 64 19.18 6.18 -19.47
C GLN A 64 18.21 7.32 -19.12
N TRP A 65 17.27 7.07 -18.21
CA TRP A 65 16.29 8.02 -17.70
C TRP A 65 16.64 8.59 -16.30
N GLY A 66 17.84 8.34 -15.81
CA GLY A 66 18.28 8.70 -14.47
C GLY A 66 18.01 7.57 -13.47
N PHE A 67 17.64 7.90 -12.24
CA PHE A 67 17.30 6.90 -11.20
C PHE A 67 15.87 6.35 -11.37
N GLY A 68 15.38 6.32 -12.61
CA GLY A 68 14.25 5.52 -13.07
C GLY A 68 13.09 5.32 -12.11
N GLU A 69 12.57 6.37 -11.47
CA GLU A 69 11.14 6.48 -11.44
C GLU A 69 10.76 7.10 -12.78
N ALA A 70 10.86 6.34 -13.86
CA ALA A 70 10.05 6.63 -15.03
C ALA A 70 8.63 6.59 -14.47
N VAL A 71 8.08 7.77 -14.34
CA VAL A 71 6.67 7.97 -14.02
C VAL A 71 5.88 7.39 -15.17
N MET A 72 5.79 6.07 -15.19
CA MET A 72 4.67 5.40 -15.78
C MET A 72 3.49 5.73 -14.88
N PHE A 73 3.03 6.99 -14.98
CA PHE A 73 1.64 7.35 -14.71
C PHE A 73 0.75 6.65 -15.74
N MET A 74 0.84 5.36 -15.81
CA MET A 74 -0.30 4.55 -16.16
C MET A 74 -1.17 4.66 -14.92
N ALA A 75 -2.30 5.33 -15.10
CA ALA A 75 -3.44 5.21 -14.24
C ALA A 75 -3.74 3.70 -14.11
N ARG A 76 -3.10 3.06 -13.17
CA ARG A 76 -3.34 1.70 -12.80
C ARG A 76 -3.81 1.75 -11.37
N ASP A 77 -5.11 1.50 -11.26
CA ASP A 77 -5.83 1.11 -10.07
C ASP A 77 -5.15 1.53 -8.77
N ALA A 78 -5.50 2.71 -8.28
CA ALA A 78 -5.26 3.19 -6.93
C ALA A 78 -5.92 2.27 -5.85
N LYS A 79 -6.13 1.00 -6.18
CA LYS A 79 -6.74 -0.03 -5.33
C LYS A 79 -5.74 -0.90 -4.57
N ALA A 80 -4.46 -0.57 -4.59
CA ALA A 80 -3.45 -1.42 -3.97
C ALA A 80 -2.43 -0.67 -3.10
N MET A 81 -2.70 0.55 -2.68
CA MET A 81 -1.82 1.27 -1.77
C MET A 81 -2.59 1.70 -0.54
N ASP A 82 -2.03 1.35 0.60
CA ASP A 82 -2.39 1.71 1.97
C ASP A 82 -3.62 1.04 2.54
N THR A 83 -3.40 -0.04 3.27
CA THR A 83 -4.34 -0.55 4.25
C THR A 83 -3.62 -0.97 5.51
N MET A 84 -4.14 -0.52 6.58
CA MET A 84 -3.60 -0.63 7.92
C MET A 84 -4.59 -1.27 8.90
N ALA A 85 -4.18 -1.82 9.98
CA ALA A 85 -4.55 -1.90 11.38
C ALA A 85 -4.69 -3.26 12.00
N GLU A 86 -4.36 -3.59 13.13
CA GLU A 86 -4.53 -3.21 14.53
C GLU A 86 -3.80 -4.08 15.55
N GLY A 87 -3.57 -3.53 16.75
CA GLY A 87 -2.99 -4.16 17.90
C GLY A 87 -3.99 -4.75 18.91
N LYS A 88 -3.46 -5.32 20.00
CA LYS A 88 -4.18 -5.89 21.12
C LYS A 88 -5.14 -4.90 21.77
N GLN A 89 -6.43 -5.23 21.87
CA GLN A 89 -7.29 -4.63 22.86
C GLN A 89 -6.90 -5.16 24.24
N ALA A 90 -6.05 -4.41 24.98
CA ALA A 90 -6.07 -4.49 26.42
C ALA A 90 -7.47 -4.05 26.87
N SER A 91 -8.01 -4.64 27.95
CA SER A 91 -9.23 -4.18 28.60
C SER A 91 -9.10 -2.68 28.88
N VAL A 92 -9.68 -1.88 28.02
CA VAL A 92 -9.62 -0.42 28.10
C VAL A 92 -10.58 0.03 29.20
N PRO A 93 -10.18 0.92 30.13
CA PRO A 93 -11.11 1.62 31.00
C PRO A 93 -12.21 2.24 30.14
N GLU A 94 -13.42 2.32 30.66
CA GLU A 94 -14.59 2.89 29.99
C GLU A 94 -14.23 4.27 29.38
N GLN A 95 -13.86 4.27 28.10
CA GLN A 95 -13.46 5.48 27.39
C GLN A 95 -14.72 6.27 27.04
N ALA A 96 -14.71 7.57 27.32
CA ALA A 96 -15.81 8.44 26.96
C ALA A 96 -15.83 8.81 25.48
N HIS A 97 -14.82 8.41 24.70
CA HIS A 97 -14.69 8.72 23.26
C HIS A 97 -13.84 7.65 22.53
N SER A 98 -14.04 7.52 21.24
CA SER A 98 -13.20 6.69 20.37
C SER A 98 -11.87 7.38 20.09
N THR A 99 -10.84 6.58 19.87
CA THR A 99 -9.53 7.01 19.34
C THR A 99 -9.41 6.62 17.86
N THR A 100 -8.36 7.07 17.20
CA THR A 100 -7.98 6.57 15.88
C THR A 100 -7.84 5.05 15.93
N ASN A 101 -8.28 4.37 14.89
CA ASN A 101 -8.11 2.94 14.70
C ASN A 101 -6.65 2.65 14.33
N VAL A 102 -5.80 2.36 15.32
CA VAL A 102 -4.35 2.19 15.17
C VAL A 102 -3.94 0.72 15.18
N GLN A 103 -2.77 0.38 14.62
CA GLN A 103 -2.27 -1.00 14.58
C GLN A 103 -1.83 -1.49 15.96
N GLU A 104 -1.02 -0.72 16.68
CA GLU A 104 -0.51 -1.06 17.99
C GLU A 104 -1.03 -0.09 19.04
N ALA A 105 -1.56 -0.64 20.13
CA ALA A 105 -2.06 0.18 21.23
C ALA A 105 -0.92 1.03 21.83
N GLY A 106 -1.15 2.34 21.97
CA GLY A 106 -0.15 3.28 22.50
C GLY A 106 0.79 3.87 21.44
N VAL A 107 0.70 3.42 20.18
CA VAL A 107 1.40 4.00 19.04
C VAL A 107 0.35 4.66 18.13
N ASP A 108 0.25 5.98 18.19
CA ASP A 108 -0.74 6.71 17.39
C ASP A 108 -0.26 6.91 15.96
N GLU A 109 -1.20 6.95 15.04
CA GLU A 109 -1.01 7.05 13.58
C GLU A 109 -1.67 8.33 13.07
N PRO A 110 -1.15 8.98 12.00
CA PRO A 110 -1.78 10.16 11.42
C PRO A 110 -3.21 9.86 10.93
N ASP A 111 -4.13 10.82 11.11
CA ASP A 111 -5.50 10.71 10.61
C ASP A 111 -6.07 12.10 10.33
N LEU A 112 -7.15 12.17 9.57
CA LEU A 112 -7.89 13.41 9.24
C LEU A 112 -8.55 14.07 10.47
N VAL A 113 -8.80 13.28 11.51
CA VAL A 113 -9.56 13.70 12.69
C VAL A 113 -8.95 13.08 13.94
N LYS A 114 -8.76 13.92 14.97
CA LYS A 114 -8.37 13.49 16.32
C LYS A 114 -9.33 14.08 17.34
N THR A 115 -9.52 13.37 18.46
CA THR A 115 -10.31 13.87 19.57
C THR A 115 -9.72 13.47 20.91
N ASP A 116 -9.86 14.35 21.90
CA ASP A 116 -9.56 14.09 23.31
C ASP A 116 -10.84 13.95 24.14
N GLY A 117 -11.99 13.79 23.47
CA GLY A 117 -13.31 13.72 24.08
C GLY A 117 -13.92 15.08 24.44
N LYS A 118 -13.12 16.14 24.50
CA LYS A 118 -13.57 17.52 24.76
C LYS A 118 -13.53 18.37 23.49
N ARG A 119 -12.54 18.14 22.65
CA ARG A 119 -12.35 18.82 21.38
C ARG A 119 -12.27 17.78 20.27
N VAL A 120 -12.71 18.21 19.10
CA VAL A 120 -12.42 17.52 17.83
C VAL A 120 -11.51 18.42 17.03
N ILE A 121 -10.38 17.91 16.63
CA ILE A 121 -9.40 18.58 15.79
C ILE A 121 -9.42 17.89 14.41
N THR A 122 -9.63 18.64 13.35
CA THR A 122 -9.68 18.09 12.00
C THR A 122 -8.94 18.98 11.01
N VAL A 123 -8.34 18.36 10.01
CA VAL A 123 -7.73 19.06 8.88
C VAL A 123 -8.49 18.68 7.60
N ASN A 124 -8.90 19.71 6.86
CA ASN A 124 -9.61 19.51 5.61
C ASN A 124 -9.34 20.69 4.68
N GLN A 125 -9.02 20.41 3.39
CA GLN A 125 -8.71 21.43 2.38
C GLN A 125 -7.68 22.47 2.86
N GLY A 126 -6.63 22.00 3.55
CA GLY A 126 -5.56 22.85 4.06
C GLY A 126 -5.95 23.74 5.23
N VAL A 127 -7.10 23.52 5.87
CA VAL A 127 -7.58 24.27 7.03
C VAL A 127 -7.73 23.35 8.24
N LEU A 128 -7.02 23.68 9.32
CA LEU A 128 -7.21 23.04 10.61
C LEU A 128 -8.37 23.73 11.33
N ARG A 129 -9.26 22.93 11.92
CA ARG A 129 -10.39 23.40 12.74
C ARG A 129 -10.39 22.69 14.09
N VAL A 130 -10.68 23.47 15.14
CA VAL A 130 -10.93 22.97 16.49
C VAL A 130 -12.40 23.18 16.79
N ILE A 131 -13.07 22.09 17.19
CA ILE A 131 -14.50 22.09 17.49
C ILE A 131 -14.66 21.67 18.95
N ASP A 132 -15.38 22.45 19.74
CA ASP A 132 -15.75 22.08 21.10
C ASP A 132 -16.87 21.04 21.08
N ALA A 133 -16.64 19.89 21.68
CA ALA A 133 -17.56 18.76 21.61
C ALA A 133 -18.87 19.01 22.36
N ALA A 134 -18.85 19.76 23.47
CA ALA A 134 -20.03 20.04 24.28
C ALA A 134 -20.97 21.04 23.60
N THR A 135 -20.42 22.12 23.05
CA THR A 135 -21.20 23.18 22.40
C THR A 135 -21.42 22.94 20.90
N ARG A 136 -20.65 22.02 20.28
CA ARG A 136 -20.67 21.72 18.84
C ARG A 136 -20.39 22.96 17.99
N LYS A 137 -19.48 23.80 18.45
CA LYS A 137 -19.08 25.04 17.74
C LYS A 137 -17.60 24.98 17.37
N VAL A 138 -17.29 25.51 16.21
CA VAL A 138 -15.90 25.79 15.84
C VAL A 138 -15.37 26.87 16.76
N THR A 139 -14.35 26.58 17.54
CA THR A 139 -13.70 27.49 18.48
C THR A 139 -12.40 28.04 17.93
N GLY A 140 -11.83 27.44 16.89
CA GLY A 140 -10.63 27.89 16.25
C GLY A 140 -10.50 27.40 14.83
N THR A 141 -9.90 28.23 13.97
CA THR A 141 -9.65 27.92 12.56
C THR A 141 -8.28 28.47 12.18
N LEU A 142 -7.48 27.67 11.48
CA LEU A 142 -6.17 28.07 10.97
C LEU A 142 -5.99 27.55 9.54
N ARG A 143 -5.80 28.45 8.56
CA ARG A 143 -5.38 28.07 7.22
C ARG A 143 -3.88 27.77 7.22
N LEU A 144 -3.50 26.56 6.84
CA LEU A 144 -2.12 26.05 6.87
C LEU A 144 -1.45 26.11 5.50
N VAL A 145 -2.23 26.00 4.42
CA VAL A 145 -1.73 26.08 3.05
C VAL A 145 -2.58 27.04 2.23
N PRO A 146 -2.02 27.66 1.18
CA PRO A 146 -2.79 28.47 0.24
C PRO A 146 -3.97 27.69 -0.37
N GLU A 147 -4.97 28.40 -0.86
CA GLU A 147 -6.18 27.79 -1.41
C GLU A 147 -5.88 26.95 -2.66
N GLU A 148 -4.94 27.38 -3.48
CA GLU A 148 -4.46 26.65 -4.65
C GLU A 148 -3.79 25.32 -4.33
N ASP A 149 -3.30 25.14 -3.10
CA ASP A 149 -2.66 23.91 -2.59
C ASP A 149 -3.63 23.09 -1.70
N SER A 150 -4.87 23.51 -1.56
CA SER A 150 -5.85 22.92 -0.64
C SER A 150 -6.26 21.48 -1.00
N TRP A 151 -5.92 21.03 -2.18
CA TRP A 151 -6.18 19.67 -2.67
C TRP A 151 -5.15 18.63 -2.21
N PHE A 152 -4.01 19.05 -1.63
CA PHE A 152 -3.05 18.10 -1.06
C PHE A 152 -3.65 17.37 0.14
N PRO A 153 -3.49 16.03 0.22
CA PRO A 153 -3.87 15.28 1.39
C PRO A 153 -3.15 15.81 2.64
N ALA A 154 -3.87 15.86 3.74
CA ALA A 154 -3.30 16.27 5.01
C ALA A 154 -3.91 15.47 6.15
N ASP A 155 -3.05 14.99 7.05
CA ASP A 155 -3.40 14.27 8.27
C ASP A 155 -2.81 15.00 9.48
N LEU A 156 -3.20 14.60 10.69
CA LEU A 156 -2.67 15.19 11.91
C LEU A 156 -2.44 14.19 13.02
N LEU A 157 -1.50 14.53 13.88
CA LEU A 157 -1.22 13.91 15.16
C LEU A 157 -1.40 14.95 16.27
N VAL A 158 -1.85 14.53 17.45
CA VAL A 158 -2.15 15.45 18.56
C VAL A 158 -1.59 14.92 19.87
N SER A 159 -0.99 15.81 20.66
CA SER A 159 -0.58 15.55 22.03
C SER A 159 -0.86 16.78 22.90
N GLY A 160 -1.81 16.66 23.81
CA GLY A 160 -2.25 17.79 24.63
C GLY A 160 -2.69 19.00 23.79
N ASP A 161 -2.06 20.15 23.99
CA ASP A 161 -2.34 21.38 23.25
C ASP A 161 -1.39 21.61 22.05
N ARG A 162 -0.87 20.53 21.47
CA ARG A 162 -0.04 20.55 20.26
C ARG A 162 -0.60 19.65 19.19
N ALA A 163 -0.58 20.11 17.95
CA ALA A 163 -0.83 19.28 16.78
C ALA A 163 0.34 19.35 15.79
N LEU A 164 0.66 18.25 15.17
CA LEU A 164 1.52 18.18 14.00
C LEU A 164 0.62 17.86 12.80
N VAL A 165 0.55 18.78 11.85
CA VAL A 165 -0.19 18.57 10.60
C VAL A 165 0.80 18.17 9.52
N LEU A 166 0.53 17.02 8.88
CA LEU A 166 1.34 16.43 7.85
C LEU A 166 0.66 16.71 6.50
N VAL A 167 1.24 17.61 5.71
CA VAL A 167 0.76 17.91 4.35
C VAL A 167 1.63 17.16 3.36
N GLN A 168 1.03 16.23 2.66
CA GLN A 168 1.74 15.39 1.69
C GLN A 168 1.93 16.15 0.37
N SER A 169 3.05 15.91 -0.30
CA SER A 169 3.27 16.35 -1.69
C SER A 169 3.22 15.13 -2.59
N GLY A 170 2.44 15.15 -3.67
CA GLY A 170 2.42 14.09 -4.66
C GLY A 170 1.33 13.04 -4.47
N GLY A 171 0.09 13.47 -4.24
CA GLY A 171 -1.10 12.64 -4.48
C GLY A 171 -1.44 12.56 -5.97
N ILE A 172 -2.47 11.79 -6.34
CA ILE A 172 -3.04 11.77 -7.71
C ILE A 172 -3.54 13.18 -8.01
N ILE A 173 -2.82 13.89 -8.87
CA ILE A 173 -3.19 15.23 -9.30
C ILE A 173 -4.46 15.10 -10.15
N PRO A 174 -5.59 15.74 -9.79
CA PRO A 174 -6.78 15.75 -10.63
C PRO A 174 -6.43 16.25 -12.03
N PHE A 175 -6.93 15.59 -13.07
CA PHE A 175 -6.55 15.78 -14.47
C PHE A 175 -6.57 17.25 -14.93
N GLY A 176 -7.36 18.12 -14.28
CA GLY A 176 -7.42 19.56 -14.55
C GLY A 176 -6.38 20.40 -13.81
N ALA A 177 -5.66 19.86 -12.82
CA ALA A 177 -4.71 20.61 -12.00
C ALA A 177 -3.25 20.48 -12.49
N LEU A 178 -2.96 19.56 -13.41
CA LEU A 178 -1.62 19.33 -13.97
C LEU A 178 -0.97 20.58 -14.56
N ALA A 179 -1.77 21.50 -15.11
CA ALA A 179 -1.30 22.77 -15.66
C ALA A 179 -0.90 23.81 -14.58
N LYS A 180 -1.22 23.56 -13.30
CA LYS A 180 -0.95 24.44 -12.17
C LYS A 180 0.16 23.96 -11.24
N VAL A 181 0.71 22.76 -11.49
CA VAL A 181 1.86 22.26 -10.71
C VAL A 181 3.07 23.14 -11.02
N ARG A 182 3.43 23.99 -10.06
CA ARG A 182 4.69 24.75 -10.15
C ARG A 182 5.84 23.74 -10.09
N PRO A 183 6.81 23.80 -11.01
CA PRO A 183 8.07 23.08 -10.84
C PRO A 183 8.72 23.58 -9.55
N GLY A 184 8.76 22.77 -8.50
CA GLY A 184 9.32 23.15 -7.21
C GLY A 184 8.35 23.08 -6.03
N SER A 185 7.19 22.39 -6.13
CA SER A 185 6.44 22.00 -4.93
C SER A 185 7.32 21.04 -4.12
N ASP A 186 7.91 21.60 -3.10
CA ASP A 186 9.04 21.05 -2.36
C ASP A 186 8.58 20.03 -1.34
N GLY A 187 8.26 18.82 -1.75
CA GLY A 187 8.06 17.69 -0.84
C GLY A 187 7.02 17.88 0.28
N PRO A 188 6.93 16.95 1.21
CA PRO A 188 6.00 17.01 2.33
C PRO A 188 6.37 18.12 3.33
N ARG A 189 5.34 18.69 3.96
CA ARG A 189 5.47 19.74 5.00
C ARG A 189 4.82 19.27 6.30
N TYR A 190 5.52 19.45 7.40
CA TYR A 190 5.10 19.10 8.75
C TYR A 190 4.99 20.36 9.58
N MET A 191 3.76 20.69 9.98
CA MET A 191 3.43 21.99 10.59
C MET A 191 3.05 21.80 12.04
N LEU A 192 3.86 22.33 12.96
CA LEU A 192 3.58 22.32 14.39
C LEU A 192 2.65 23.46 14.76
N VAL A 193 1.53 23.13 15.38
CA VAL A 193 0.46 24.06 15.74
C VAL A 193 0.21 24.06 17.24
N ASP A 194 0.07 25.23 17.83
CA ASP A 194 -0.42 25.45 19.19
C ASP A 194 -1.96 25.47 19.21
N LEU A 195 -2.56 24.69 20.08
CA LEU A 195 -4.01 24.57 20.29
C LEU A 195 -4.46 25.07 21.67
N SER A 196 -3.59 25.67 22.48
CA SER A 196 -3.91 26.17 23.83
C SER A 196 -4.90 27.34 23.83
N GLY A 197 -5.06 27.98 22.69
CA GLY A 197 -6.01 29.04 22.41
C GLY A 197 -6.49 28.98 20.96
N PRO A 198 -6.75 30.11 20.30
CA PRO A 198 -6.91 30.12 18.85
C PRO A 198 -5.71 29.46 18.17
N PRO A 199 -5.91 28.50 17.25
CA PRO A 199 -4.81 27.75 16.65
C PRO A 199 -3.76 28.65 16.02
N LYS A 200 -2.48 28.41 16.32
CA LYS A 200 -1.36 29.22 15.84
C LYS A 200 -0.23 28.34 15.32
N LEU A 201 0.26 28.61 14.12
CA LEU A 201 1.45 27.96 13.56
C LEU A 201 2.70 28.35 14.37
N LEU A 202 3.43 27.38 14.85
CA LEU A 202 4.70 27.55 15.59
C LEU A 202 5.91 27.37 14.70
N GLY A 203 5.81 26.49 13.70
CA GLY A 203 6.90 26.23 12.77
C GLY A 203 6.51 25.20 11.70
N THR A 204 7.36 25.09 10.70
CA THR A 204 7.22 24.15 9.59
C THR A 204 8.55 23.45 9.32
N LEU A 205 8.53 22.13 9.26
CA LEU A 205 9.60 21.30 8.70
C LEU A 205 9.19 20.92 7.28
N SER A 206 9.99 21.31 6.29
CA SER A 206 9.81 20.94 4.87
C SER A 206 10.95 20.03 4.45
N THR A 207 10.63 18.96 3.71
CA THR A 207 11.63 17.99 3.27
C THR A 207 11.51 17.77 1.76
N ARG A 208 12.55 17.23 1.15
CA ARG A 208 12.49 16.72 -0.23
C ARG A 208 12.04 15.26 -0.23
N GLY A 209 11.36 14.84 -1.28
CA GLY A 209 10.92 13.45 -1.46
C GLY A 209 9.47 13.20 -1.11
N SER A 210 9.17 11.99 -0.67
CA SER A 210 7.81 11.54 -0.36
C SER A 210 7.67 11.16 1.10
N HIS A 211 6.60 11.59 1.73
CA HIS A 211 6.18 11.06 3.04
C HIS A 211 5.84 9.58 2.88
N ILE A 212 6.38 8.73 3.74
CA ILE A 212 6.01 7.32 3.80
C ILE A 212 4.96 7.13 4.88
N ASP A 213 5.31 7.45 6.13
CA ASP A 213 4.39 7.36 7.25
C ASP A 213 4.97 8.04 8.51
N ALA A 214 4.17 8.12 9.59
CA ALA A 214 4.62 8.60 10.88
C ALA A 214 4.01 7.79 12.03
N ARG A 215 4.75 7.73 13.15
CA ARG A 215 4.29 7.08 14.39
C ARG A 215 4.50 8.00 15.57
N GLN A 216 3.49 8.09 16.44
CA GLN A 216 3.55 8.89 17.65
C GLN A 216 3.46 8.03 18.90
N ILE A 217 4.39 8.26 19.83
CA ILE A 217 4.39 7.66 21.18
C ILE A 217 4.48 8.79 22.19
N GLY A 218 3.42 9.00 22.95
CA GLY A 218 3.30 10.16 23.82
C GLY A 218 3.35 11.48 23.05
N SER A 219 4.35 12.34 23.30
CA SER A 219 4.57 13.58 22.55
C SER A 219 5.57 13.43 21.41
N THR A 220 6.23 12.29 21.28
CA THR A 220 7.29 12.09 20.28
C THR A 220 6.75 11.45 19.01
N VAL A 221 7.01 12.12 17.88
CA VAL A 221 6.65 11.64 16.53
C VAL A 221 7.91 11.22 15.78
N ARG A 222 7.85 10.06 15.14
CA ARG A 222 8.84 9.56 14.19
C ARG A 222 8.26 9.65 12.79
N ILE A 223 8.85 10.48 11.93
CA ILE A 223 8.40 10.71 10.55
C ILE A 223 9.39 10.06 9.61
N VAL A 224 8.91 9.19 8.72
CA VAL A 224 9.72 8.51 7.71
C VAL A 224 9.50 9.16 6.35
N VAL A 225 10.58 9.62 5.73
CA VAL A 225 10.59 10.26 4.42
C VAL A 225 11.55 9.52 3.50
N ARG A 226 11.11 9.25 2.28
CA ARG A 226 11.96 8.73 1.21
C ARG A 226 12.34 9.84 0.26
N SER A 227 13.62 9.97 -0.05
CA SER A 227 14.14 10.94 -1.02
C SER A 227 15.10 10.29 -2.01
N GLN A 228 15.23 10.91 -3.18
CA GLN A 228 16.25 10.56 -4.17
C GLN A 228 17.40 11.57 -4.09
N PRO A 229 18.64 11.19 -4.47
CA PRO A 229 19.72 12.15 -4.63
C PRO A 229 19.37 13.28 -5.61
N GLU A 230 19.71 14.50 -5.26
CA GLU A 230 19.43 15.71 -6.06
C GLU A 230 20.46 15.85 -7.22
N ILE A 231 20.56 14.84 -8.10
CA ILE A 231 21.49 14.84 -9.24
C ILE A 231 20.78 15.40 -10.46
N ALA A 232 21.35 16.46 -11.03
CA ALA A 232 20.88 17.03 -12.29
C ALA A 232 21.38 16.17 -13.48
N PHE A 233 20.51 15.33 -14.00
CA PHE A 233 20.80 14.56 -15.21
C PHE A 233 20.70 15.48 -16.45
N PRO A 234 21.64 15.38 -17.42
CA PRO A 234 21.57 16.20 -18.62
C PRO A 234 20.35 15.83 -19.48
N PRO A 235 19.68 16.81 -20.10
CA PRO A 235 18.58 16.51 -21.01
C PRO A 235 19.11 15.71 -22.22
N PRO A 236 18.34 14.76 -22.74
CA PRO A 236 18.74 13.97 -23.89
C PRO A 236 18.95 14.87 -25.11
N LYS A 237 20.06 14.67 -25.86
CA LYS A 237 20.27 15.33 -27.15
C LYS A 237 19.31 14.76 -28.19
N PRO A 238 18.90 15.50 -29.22
CA PRO A 238 17.93 15.03 -30.20
C PRO A 238 18.26 13.69 -30.87
N ASP A 239 19.56 13.40 -31.07
CA ASP A 239 20.03 12.17 -31.74
C ASP A 239 20.75 11.21 -30.76
N ALA A 240 20.58 11.38 -29.45
CA ALA A 240 21.26 10.54 -28.45
C ALA A 240 20.68 9.13 -28.46
N THR A 241 21.55 8.15 -28.54
CA THR A 241 21.17 6.75 -28.32
C THR A 241 20.90 6.48 -26.81
N PRO A 242 20.16 5.44 -26.46
CA PRO A 242 20.01 5.02 -25.06
C PRO A 242 21.36 4.80 -24.35
N GLN A 243 22.39 4.35 -25.09
CA GLN A 243 23.74 4.15 -24.55
C GLN A 243 24.42 5.48 -24.24
N ASP A 244 24.26 6.49 -25.12
CA ASP A 244 24.79 7.85 -24.89
C ASP A 244 24.14 8.50 -23.67
N MET A 245 22.82 8.35 -23.52
CA MET A 245 22.08 8.85 -22.38
C MET A 245 22.54 8.18 -21.08
N LEU A 246 22.70 6.86 -21.09
CA LEU A 246 23.21 6.12 -19.93
C LEU A 246 24.63 6.54 -19.56
N ALA A 247 25.51 6.73 -20.54
CA ALA A 247 26.88 7.19 -20.32
C ALA A 247 26.91 8.61 -19.71
N ALA A 248 26.10 9.51 -20.23
CA ALA A 248 25.96 10.87 -19.69
C ALA A 248 25.42 10.88 -18.25
N ASN A 249 24.44 10.04 -17.95
CA ASN A 249 23.88 9.92 -16.61
C ASN A 249 24.86 9.30 -15.62
N ARG A 250 25.66 8.31 -16.04
CA ARG A 250 26.75 7.77 -15.21
C ARG A 250 27.81 8.82 -14.88
N GLU A 251 28.13 9.68 -15.86
CA GLU A 251 29.07 10.78 -15.62
C GLU A 251 28.49 11.81 -14.64
N ALA A 252 27.19 12.13 -14.74
CA ALA A 252 26.51 12.99 -13.78
C ALA A 252 26.57 12.40 -12.37
N VAL A 253 26.37 11.08 -12.21
CA VAL A 253 26.53 10.37 -10.92
C VAL A 253 27.96 10.48 -10.38
N ARG A 254 29.00 10.25 -11.22
CA ARG A 254 30.41 10.31 -10.79
C ARG A 254 30.82 11.70 -10.34
N THR A 255 30.29 12.74 -10.96
CA THR A 255 30.68 14.13 -10.71
C THR A 255 29.79 14.85 -9.71
N ALA A 256 28.64 14.25 -9.32
CA ALA A 256 27.72 14.86 -8.37
C ALA A 256 28.41 15.18 -7.01
N PRO A 257 28.28 16.41 -6.48
CA PRO A 257 28.89 16.80 -5.23
C PRO A 257 28.21 16.10 -4.04
N ILE A 258 28.88 16.09 -2.88
CA ILE A 258 28.34 15.41 -1.66
C ILE A 258 26.96 15.96 -1.24
N GLU A 259 26.72 17.23 -1.48
CA GLU A 259 25.44 17.88 -1.14
C GLU A 259 24.27 17.27 -1.91
N ALA A 260 24.48 16.78 -3.13
CA ALA A 260 23.43 16.13 -3.91
C ALA A 260 22.95 14.80 -3.29
N TRP A 261 23.77 14.18 -2.46
CA TRP A 261 23.51 12.87 -1.86
C TRP A 261 22.91 12.93 -0.45
N ARG A 262 23.05 14.08 0.22
CA ARG A 262 22.58 14.27 1.59
C ARG A 262 21.16 14.81 1.58
N PRO A 263 20.17 14.12 2.17
CA PRO A 263 18.80 14.60 2.23
C PRO A 263 18.71 16.02 2.79
N ARG A 264 18.05 16.90 2.04
CA ARG A 264 17.87 18.31 2.40
C ARG A 264 16.54 18.50 3.11
N PHE A 265 16.55 19.34 4.13
CA PHE A 265 15.34 19.80 4.82
C PHE A 265 15.44 21.26 5.20
N GLU A 266 14.31 21.88 5.47
CA GLU A 266 14.18 23.29 5.88
C GLU A 266 13.29 23.36 7.11
N VAL A 267 13.73 24.13 8.11
CA VAL A 267 12.92 24.43 9.28
C VAL A 267 12.66 25.92 9.34
N THR A 268 11.38 26.28 9.37
CA THR A 268 10.92 27.64 9.54
C THR A 268 10.30 27.78 10.92
N SER A 269 10.80 28.67 11.75
CA SER A 269 10.25 29.05 13.04
C SER A 269 10.50 30.54 13.29
N ASP A 270 9.55 31.23 13.92
CA ASP A 270 9.64 32.68 14.19
C ASP A 270 10.06 33.50 12.95
N GLU A 271 9.42 33.21 11.79
CA GLU A 271 9.69 33.85 10.49
C GLU A 271 11.12 33.66 9.95
N ARG A 272 11.92 32.81 10.57
CA ARG A 272 13.28 32.47 10.11
C ARG A 272 13.29 31.09 9.50
N THR A 273 13.85 30.98 8.30
CA THR A 273 14.04 29.70 7.62
C THR A 273 15.51 29.33 7.66
N ARG A 274 15.80 28.11 8.15
CA ARG A 274 17.11 27.47 8.10
C ARG A 274 17.02 26.29 7.16
N THR A 275 17.92 26.24 6.19
CA THR A 275 18.12 25.06 5.33
C THR A 275 19.28 24.26 5.88
N ASP A 276 19.11 22.94 5.97
CA ASP A 276 20.14 22.03 6.44
C ASP A 276 20.11 20.71 5.66
N ARG A 277 21.08 19.84 5.91
CA ARG A 277 21.19 18.49 5.32
C ARG A 277 21.57 17.49 6.38
N VAL A 278 21.12 16.24 6.21
CA VAL A 278 21.54 15.15 7.12
C VAL A 278 23.05 15.04 7.18
N GLY A 279 23.61 14.94 8.38
CA GLY A 279 25.06 14.78 8.60
C GLY A 279 25.58 13.48 7.99
N CYS A 280 26.80 13.46 7.46
CA CYS A 280 27.38 12.23 6.92
C CYS A 280 27.52 11.12 7.96
N ASP A 281 27.77 11.48 9.20
CA ASP A 281 27.83 10.62 10.39
C ASP A 281 26.46 10.10 10.83
N GLN A 282 25.38 10.68 10.29
CA GLN A 282 23.99 10.26 10.51
C GLN A 282 23.47 9.39 9.36
N VAL A 283 24.29 9.05 8.37
CA VAL A 283 23.93 8.20 7.23
C VAL A 283 24.53 6.82 7.39
N SER A 284 23.69 5.80 7.28
CA SER A 284 24.11 4.39 7.26
C SER A 284 23.75 3.76 5.91
N HIS A 285 24.41 2.67 5.58
CA HIS A 285 24.13 1.91 4.35
C HIS A 285 24.15 0.40 4.63
N PRO A 286 23.40 -0.42 3.88
CA PRO A 286 23.56 -1.87 3.91
C PRO A 286 24.86 -2.29 3.18
N ASP A 287 25.41 -3.46 3.51
CA ASP A 287 26.59 -4.02 2.82
C ASP A 287 26.32 -4.18 1.31
N GLU A 288 25.08 -4.52 0.93
CA GLU A 288 24.61 -4.57 -0.44
C GLU A 288 23.51 -3.52 -0.65
N PHE A 289 23.75 -2.55 -1.52
CA PHE A 289 22.78 -1.50 -1.85
C PHE A 289 21.67 -2.08 -2.72
N THR A 290 20.42 -1.81 -2.35
CA THR A 290 19.22 -2.28 -3.03
C THR A 290 18.54 -1.22 -3.88
N GLY A 291 18.99 0.03 -3.78
CA GLY A 291 18.46 1.16 -4.53
C GLY A 291 19.34 2.40 -4.41
N THR A 292 18.83 3.53 -4.88
CA THR A 292 19.47 4.86 -4.81
C THR A 292 18.73 5.80 -3.87
N SER A 293 17.63 5.35 -3.25
CA SER A 293 16.82 6.13 -2.32
C SER A 293 17.51 6.30 -0.97
N MET A 294 17.09 7.34 -0.26
CA MET A 294 17.48 7.60 1.13
C MET A 294 16.21 7.62 1.99
N LEU A 295 16.14 6.73 2.96
CA LEU A 295 15.14 6.78 4.02
C LEU A 295 15.64 7.66 5.15
N THR A 296 14.90 8.73 5.45
CA THR A 296 15.24 9.65 6.53
C THR A 296 14.17 9.57 7.62
N VAL A 297 14.60 9.39 8.87
CA VAL A 297 13.72 9.42 10.03
C VAL A 297 13.94 10.72 10.78
N PHE A 298 12.92 11.58 10.79
CA PHE A 298 12.87 12.78 11.60
C PHE A 298 12.18 12.45 12.93
N THR A 299 12.73 13.00 14.00
CA THR A 299 12.17 12.90 15.35
C THR A 299 11.70 14.27 15.78
N VAL A 300 10.41 14.38 16.08
CA VAL A 300 9.78 15.63 16.53
C VAL A 300 9.13 15.39 17.89
N ASP A 301 9.51 16.18 18.90
CA ASP A 301 8.74 16.27 20.13
C ASP A 301 7.71 17.40 20.00
N LEU A 302 6.44 17.06 20.07
CA LEU A 302 5.35 18.05 19.94
C LEU A 302 5.36 19.10 21.06
N ALA A 303 5.96 18.78 22.21
CA ALA A 303 6.14 19.73 23.30
C ALA A 303 7.34 20.67 23.08
N GLY A 304 8.23 20.34 22.15
CA GLY A 304 9.48 21.06 21.86
C GLY A 304 9.46 21.85 20.55
N THR A 305 10.60 21.78 19.84
CA THR A 305 10.78 22.39 18.51
C THR A 305 11.01 21.32 17.45
N LEU A 306 10.75 21.69 16.18
CA LEU A 306 10.82 20.77 15.03
C LEU A 306 12.25 20.25 14.73
N ASP A 307 13.29 20.89 15.25
CA ASP A 307 14.69 20.63 14.96
C ASP A 307 15.53 20.25 16.18
N ALA A 308 14.86 19.90 17.28
CA ALA A 308 15.56 19.55 18.54
C ALA A 308 16.41 18.28 18.42
N VAL A 309 16.03 17.36 17.53
CA VAL A 309 16.74 16.08 17.33
C VAL A 309 17.24 16.00 15.90
N PRO A 310 18.56 15.74 15.68
CA PRO A 310 19.10 15.53 14.34
C PRO A 310 18.43 14.33 13.63
N PRO A 311 18.05 14.43 12.34
CA PRO A 311 17.53 13.30 11.60
C PRO A 311 18.62 12.28 11.27
N ILE A 312 18.23 11.02 11.15
CA ILE A 312 19.10 9.94 10.65
C ILE A 312 18.63 9.48 9.27
N SER A 313 19.54 8.95 8.47
CA SER A 313 19.21 8.39 7.15
C SER A 313 19.83 7.02 6.92
N VAL A 314 19.16 6.25 6.09
CA VAL A 314 19.65 4.96 5.59
C VAL A 314 19.60 4.99 4.07
N ALA A 315 20.71 4.58 3.42
CA ALA A 315 20.77 4.41 1.98
C ALA A 315 20.04 3.13 1.58
N ALA A 316 18.72 3.19 1.58
CA ALA A 316 17.81 2.10 1.25
C ALA A 316 16.51 2.66 0.66
N ASP A 317 15.77 1.83 -0.05
CA ASP A 317 14.39 2.12 -0.41
C ASP A 317 13.45 1.76 0.74
N GLY A 318 12.23 2.27 0.74
CA GLY A 318 11.23 1.93 1.75
C GLY A 318 9.85 2.41 1.36
N ASP A 319 8.87 1.59 1.74
CA ASP A 319 7.48 1.79 1.36
C ASP A 319 6.49 1.52 2.50
N THR A 320 6.89 0.82 3.54
CA THR A 320 6.00 0.46 4.65
C THR A 320 6.68 0.71 5.99
N VAL A 321 5.94 1.30 6.93
CA VAL A 321 6.39 1.59 8.30
C VAL A 321 5.49 0.86 9.30
N TYR A 322 6.10 0.12 10.21
CA TYR A 322 5.44 -0.49 11.35
C TYR A 322 6.13 -0.03 12.65
N GLY A 323 5.34 0.36 13.65
CA GLY A 323 5.86 0.84 14.93
C GLY A 323 5.28 0.10 16.12
N THR A 324 6.13 -0.16 17.12
CA THR A 324 5.72 -0.56 18.48
C THR A 324 6.16 0.51 19.47
N ASP A 325 5.93 0.32 20.75
CA ASP A 325 6.39 1.22 21.81
C ASP A 325 7.92 1.41 21.85
N ASN A 326 8.69 0.44 21.33
CA ASN A 326 10.16 0.42 21.42
C ASN A 326 10.83 0.27 20.04
N SER A 327 10.13 -0.10 19.00
CA SER A 327 10.70 -0.44 17.71
C SER A 327 10.02 0.29 16.57
N LEU A 328 10.81 0.74 15.61
CA LEU A 328 10.34 1.19 14.31
C LEU A 328 10.90 0.25 13.24
N TYR A 329 10.03 -0.35 12.46
CA TYR A 329 10.40 -1.18 11.32
C TYR A 329 10.08 -0.43 10.04
N VAL A 330 11.05 -0.41 9.13
CA VAL A 330 10.87 0.12 7.78
C VAL A 330 11.19 -1.00 6.81
N THR A 331 10.30 -1.28 5.89
CA THR A 331 10.51 -2.32 4.89
C THR A 331 10.73 -1.73 3.52
N SER A 332 11.50 -2.43 2.69
CA SER A 332 11.68 -2.13 1.29
C SER A 332 11.46 -3.37 0.43
N ASN A 333 10.89 -3.15 -0.74
CA ASN A 333 10.83 -4.16 -1.79
C ASN A 333 11.80 -3.71 -2.88
N PRO A 334 12.99 -4.32 -3.02
CA PRO A 334 13.92 -3.97 -4.07
C PRO A 334 13.23 -4.05 -5.44
N ARG A 335 13.19 -2.94 -6.15
CA ARG A 335 12.51 -2.84 -7.47
C ARG A 335 13.38 -3.44 -8.57
N TRP A 336 13.63 -4.73 -8.52
CA TRP A 336 14.48 -5.46 -9.46
C TRP A 336 13.98 -5.40 -10.92
N TRP A 337 12.70 -5.18 -11.15
CA TRP A 337 12.11 -5.03 -12.50
C TRP A 337 12.51 -3.73 -13.21
N PHE A 338 13.09 -2.77 -12.51
CA PHE A 338 13.69 -1.57 -13.11
C PHE A 338 15.16 -1.73 -13.43
N ARG A 339 15.73 -2.92 -13.32
CA ARG A 339 17.04 -3.15 -13.96
C ARG A 339 16.87 -2.87 -15.45
N PRO A 340 17.73 -2.00 -16.04
CA PRO A 340 17.71 -1.80 -17.48
C PRO A 340 17.81 -3.17 -18.12
N MET A 341 16.81 -3.53 -18.92
CA MET A 341 17.01 -4.70 -19.79
C MET A 341 18.27 -4.39 -20.61
N PRO A 342 19.18 -5.35 -20.77
CA PRO A 342 20.26 -5.18 -21.73
C PRO A 342 19.61 -4.75 -23.02
N ILE A 343 20.07 -3.62 -23.58
CA ILE A 343 19.63 -3.18 -24.90
C ILE A 343 20.26 -4.19 -25.84
N ASP A 344 19.52 -5.26 -26.14
CA ASP A 344 19.90 -6.12 -27.24
C ASP A 344 19.76 -5.28 -28.52
N ASP A 345 20.76 -5.35 -29.37
CA ASP A 345 20.80 -4.76 -30.71
C ASP A 345 19.74 -5.38 -31.64
N ALA A 346 18.48 -5.39 -31.22
CA ALA A 346 17.37 -5.75 -32.06
C ALA A 346 17.15 -4.57 -33.03
N PRO A 347 17.20 -4.79 -34.34
CA PRO A 347 16.92 -3.73 -35.31
C PRO A 347 15.49 -3.23 -35.05
N PRO A 348 15.23 -1.92 -35.19
CA PRO A 348 13.92 -1.36 -34.99
C PRO A 348 12.93 -2.04 -35.94
N THR A 349 11.93 -2.67 -35.41
CA THR A 349 10.76 -3.10 -36.18
C THR A 349 10.15 -1.86 -36.81
N PRO A 350 9.95 -1.81 -38.13
CA PRO A 350 9.28 -0.68 -38.75
C PRO A 350 7.90 -0.51 -38.11
N LEU A 351 7.66 0.65 -37.52
CA LEU A 351 6.30 1.05 -37.15
C LEU A 351 5.54 1.19 -38.49
N ASP A 352 4.52 0.36 -38.68
CA ASP A 352 3.54 0.58 -39.72
C ASP A 352 2.96 1.97 -39.54
N GLU A 353 3.19 2.88 -40.47
CA GLU A 353 2.52 4.17 -40.52
C GLU A 353 1.01 3.97 -40.54
N PRO A 354 0.23 4.62 -39.71
CA PRO A 354 -1.20 4.58 -39.83
C PRO A 354 -1.58 5.31 -41.12
N THR A 355 -2.05 4.56 -42.11
CA THR A 355 -2.67 5.13 -43.31
C THR A 355 -3.85 5.99 -42.90
N SER A 356 -3.68 7.29 -43.08
CA SER A 356 -4.74 8.27 -42.90
C SER A 356 -5.78 8.11 -44.01
N SER A 357 -6.91 7.54 -43.70
CA SER A 357 -8.16 7.80 -44.43
C SER A 357 -9.33 7.44 -43.53
N ASP A 358 -9.89 8.45 -42.84
CA ASP A 358 -11.32 8.56 -42.74
C ASP A 358 -11.69 9.99 -42.30
N VAL A 359 -12.27 10.67 -43.28
CA VAL A 359 -12.88 11.99 -43.16
C VAL A 359 -14.14 11.85 -42.31
N ALA A 360 -14.20 12.54 -41.19
CA ALA A 360 -15.41 12.65 -40.38
C ALA A 360 -16.49 13.49 -41.10
N PRO A 361 -17.76 13.07 -41.17
CA PRO A 361 -18.83 13.90 -41.67
C PRO A 361 -19.31 14.91 -40.62
N LYS A 362 -19.40 16.15 -41.10
CA LYS A 362 -19.95 17.32 -40.39
C LYS A 362 -21.44 17.14 -40.18
N ILE A 363 -21.90 17.14 -38.95
CA ILE A 363 -23.32 17.11 -38.63
C ILE A 363 -23.81 18.54 -38.33
N GLU A 364 -24.74 19.07 -39.16
CA GLU A 364 -25.53 20.25 -38.85
C GLU A 364 -26.85 19.83 -38.16
N PRO A 365 -27.36 20.64 -37.23
CA PRO A 365 -28.60 20.29 -36.51
C PRO A 365 -29.85 20.72 -37.23
N THR A 366 -30.79 19.80 -37.46
CA THR A 366 -32.16 20.11 -37.80
C THR A 366 -33.14 19.40 -36.87
N ALA A 367 -34.22 20.12 -36.57
CA ALA A 367 -35.23 19.85 -35.56
C ALA A 367 -36.18 18.69 -35.90
N SER A 368 -36.72 18.14 -34.79
CA SER A 368 -37.84 17.19 -34.73
C SER A 368 -39.10 17.60 -35.51
N PRO A 369 -39.99 16.65 -35.86
CA PRO A 369 -41.05 16.30 -34.92
C PRO A 369 -41.41 14.78 -34.86
N ALA A 370 -42.20 14.49 -33.83
CA ALA A 370 -42.71 13.19 -33.42
C ALA A 370 -43.63 12.50 -34.46
N GLU A 371 -43.67 11.18 -34.43
CA GLU A 371 -44.84 10.34 -34.25
C GLU A 371 -44.61 8.88 -34.69
N GLU A 372 -45.02 8.03 -33.84
CA GLU A 372 -45.87 6.83 -33.95
C GLU A 372 -45.28 5.46 -34.34
N VAL A 373 -45.60 4.57 -33.45
CA VAL A 373 -45.38 3.13 -33.35
C VAL A 373 -46.01 2.34 -34.51
N THR A 374 -45.30 1.36 -35.08
CA THR A 374 -45.91 0.09 -35.51
C THR A 374 -44.92 -1.07 -35.54
N VAL A 375 -45.36 -2.20 -34.99
CA VAL A 375 -44.67 -3.48 -34.85
C VAL A 375 -44.94 -4.38 -36.05
N MET A 376 -44.01 -5.34 -36.30
CA MET A 376 -44.12 -6.62 -37.05
C MET A 376 -43.37 -6.71 -38.38
N PRO A 377 -43.03 -7.94 -38.85
CA PRO A 377 -42.11 -8.96 -38.31
C PRO A 377 -41.00 -9.37 -39.32
N GLU A 378 -40.12 -10.27 -38.84
CA GLU A 378 -39.09 -10.97 -39.64
C GLU A 378 -39.66 -11.70 -40.89
N PRO A 379 -38.83 -11.89 -41.96
CA PRO A 379 -38.77 -13.23 -42.56
C PRO A 379 -37.33 -13.73 -42.82
N GLN A 380 -37.19 -15.03 -42.61
CA GLN A 380 -36.10 -15.88 -43.04
C GLN A 380 -35.97 -15.98 -44.54
N ILE A 381 -34.73 -16.08 -45.11
CA ILE A 381 -34.52 -16.67 -46.45
C ILE A 381 -33.18 -17.47 -46.42
N THR A 382 -33.32 -18.69 -46.92
CA THR A 382 -32.32 -19.71 -47.19
C THR A 382 -31.50 -19.44 -48.48
N PRO A 383 -30.39 -20.17 -48.73
CA PRO A 383 -29.39 -19.85 -49.73
C PRO A 383 -29.73 -20.50 -51.10
N GLU A 384 -29.24 -19.89 -52.17
CA GLU A 384 -29.19 -20.54 -53.49
C GLU A 384 -27.84 -20.29 -54.18
N GLU A 385 -27.36 -21.38 -54.79
CA GLU A 385 -26.14 -21.52 -55.60
C GLU A 385 -26.28 -20.88 -56.98
N GLY A 386 -25.15 -20.53 -57.59
CA GLY A 386 -25.14 -20.28 -59.02
C GLY A 386 -23.87 -19.63 -59.54
N GLY A 387 -23.03 -20.43 -60.20
CA GLY A 387 -21.77 -20.08 -60.76
C GLY A 387 -21.81 -19.28 -62.06
N ALA A 388 -20.68 -18.77 -62.46
CA ALA A 388 -20.19 -18.75 -63.84
C ALA A 388 -18.77 -18.23 -63.95
N SER A 389 -18.05 -18.92 -64.79
CA SER A 389 -16.69 -18.79 -65.31
C SER A 389 -16.46 -17.54 -66.12
N ALA A 390 -15.27 -16.93 -65.99
CA ALA A 390 -14.68 -16.14 -67.11
C ALA A 390 -13.15 -16.21 -67.04
N THR A 391 -12.64 -16.69 -68.15
CA THR A 391 -11.25 -16.84 -68.61
C THR A 391 -10.53 -15.49 -68.78
N ALA A 392 -9.25 -15.43 -68.41
CA ALA A 392 -8.34 -14.42 -68.96
C ALA A 392 -6.92 -15.00 -69.13
N THR A 393 -6.40 -14.75 -70.26
CA THR A 393 -5.15 -15.21 -70.96
C THR A 393 -3.90 -14.51 -70.38
N PRO A 394 -2.70 -15.12 -70.51
CA PRO A 394 -1.48 -14.63 -69.85
C PRO A 394 -0.66 -13.74 -70.79
N ILE A 395 0.12 -12.86 -70.18
CA ILE A 395 1.24 -12.14 -70.82
C ILE A 395 2.55 -12.46 -70.06
N PRO A 396 3.62 -12.77 -70.74
CA PRO A 396 4.90 -13.11 -70.12
C PRO A 396 5.85 -11.91 -70.04
N GLU A 397 6.55 -11.75 -68.94
CA GLU A 397 7.79 -11.04 -68.99
C GLU A 397 8.81 -11.55 -67.96
N GLN A 398 9.97 -11.92 -68.51
CA GLN A 398 11.13 -12.38 -67.76
C GLN A 398 11.83 -11.20 -67.08
N VAL A 399 12.10 -11.34 -65.79
CA VAL A 399 13.16 -10.56 -65.12
C VAL A 399 14.07 -11.53 -64.39
N THR A 400 15.30 -11.51 -64.75
CA THR A 400 16.43 -12.30 -64.27
C THR A 400 16.62 -12.08 -62.74
N ALA A 401 16.52 -13.15 -61.97
CA ALA A 401 16.84 -13.18 -60.56
C ALA A 401 18.37 -13.22 -60.37
N THR A 402 18.92 -12.19 -59.78
CA THR A 402 20.24 -12.21 -59.17
C THR A 402 20.16 -12.95 -57.83
N SER A 403 20.96 -13.98 -57.73
CA SER A 403 21.07 -14.85 -56.54
C SER A 403 21.47 -14.06 -55.29
N LYS A 404 20.59 -14.05 -54.26
CA LYS A 404 20.96 -13.65 -52.90
C LYS A 404 21.91 -14.72 -52.32
N PRO A 405 22.90 -14.33 -51.50
CA PRO A 405 23.72 -15.31 -50.80
C PRO A 405 22.87 -16.07 -49.79
N GLN A 406 22.96 -17.38 -49.85
CA GLN A 406 22.37 -18.30 -48.91
C GLN A 406 23.16 -18.18 -47.59
N ILE A 407 22.56 -17.53 -46.56
CA ILE A 407 23.06 -17.59 -45.19
C ILE A 407 22.59 -18.91 -44.64
N THR A 408 23.49 -19.82 -44.37
CA THR A 408 23.22 -21.02 -43.55
C THR A 408 22.73 -20.58 -42.17
N PRO A 409 21.66 -21.17 -41.63
CA PRO A 409 21.27 -20.90 -40.24
C PRO A 409 22.39 -21.42 -39.33
N GLU A 410 23.18 -20.54 -38.79
CA GLU A 410 23.98 -20.84 -37.62
C GLU A 410 23.02 -21.17 -36.50
N GLU A 411 23.23 -22.30 -35.87
CA GLU A 411 22.41 -22.78 -34.74
C GLU A 411 22.47 -21.75 -33.62
N ILE A 412 21.43 -20.89 -33.52
CA ILE A 412 21.30 -19.91 -32.47
C ILE A 412 21.00 -20.71 -31.22
N THR A 413 22.03 -21.04 -30.47
CA THR A 413 21.88 -21.52 -29.11
C THR A 413 21.11 -20.44 -28.32
N PRO A 414 19.95 -20.77 -27.73
CA PRO A 414 19.21 -19.79 -26.95
C PRO A 414 20.12 -19.28 -25.83
N ARG A 415 20.44 -17.99 -25.86
CA ARG A 415 21.15 -17.33 -24.77
C ARG A 415 20.28 -17.50 -23.53
N PRO A 416 20.82 -17.99 -22.39
CA PRO A 416 20.03 -18.15 -21.20
C PRO A 416 19.40 -16.80 -20.85
N THR A 417 18.07 -16.76 -20.83
CA THR A 417 17.32 -15.60 -20.36
C THR A 417 17.77 -15.30 -18.93
N PRO A 418 18.22 -14.08 -18.63
CA PRO A 418 18.62 -13.75 -17.27
C PRO A 418 17.44 -14.06 -16.33
N THR A 419 17.63 -15.00 -15.42
CA THR A 419 16.64 -15.31 -14.39
C THR A 419 16.52 -14.05 -13.52
N ALA A 420 15.33 -13.44 -13.45
CA ALA A 420 15.08 -12.35 -12.53
C ALA A 420 15.42 -12.79 -11.11
N PRO A 421 16.07 -11.93 -10.30
CA PRO A 421 16.32 -12.25 -8.90
C PRO A 421 15.00 -12.52 -8.16
N PRO A 422 14.99 -13.40 -7.16
CA PRO A 422 13.78 -13.71 -6.40
C PRO A 422 13.25 -12.44 -5.74
N GLU A 423 11.92 -12.31 -5.72
CA GLU A 423 11.23 -11.22 -5.05
C GLU A 423 11.45 -11.33 -3.54
N GLN A 424 11.90 -10.26 -2.91
CA GLN A 424 12.24 -10.21 -1.49
C GLN A 424 11.76 -8.92 -0.85
N THR A 425 11.51 -8.98 0.46
CA THR A 425 11.29 -7.82 1.32
C THR A 425 12.45 -7.69 2.29
N GLU A 426 13.08 -6.52 2.29
CA GLU A 426 14.05 -6.14 3.30
C GLU A 426 13.33 -5.50 4.48
N VAL A 427 13.82 -5.76 5.68
CA VAL A 427 13.29 -5.22 6.93
C VAL A 427 14.42 -4.58 7.70
N HIS A 428 14.27 -3.32 8.07
CA HIS A 428 15.18 -2.57 8.91
C HIS A 428 14.51 -2.27 10.24
N ARG A 429 15.16 -2.59 11.35
CA ARG A 429 14.69 -2.28 12.71
C ARG A 429 15.49 -1.16 13.35
N PHE A 430 14.79 -0.21 13.91
CA PHE A 430 15.33 0.87 14.73
C PHE A 430 14.76 0.78 16.15
N ASP A 431 15.61 0.96 17.14
CA ASP A 431 15.21 1.19 18.52
C ASP A 431 14.81 2.67 18.66
N ILE A 432 13.57 2.90 19.05
CA ILE A 432 12.96 4.22 19.25
C ILE A 432 12.65 4.50 20.72
N THR A 433 13.27 3.76 21.62
CA THR A 433 13.12 3.98 23.05
C THR A 433 13.57 5.40 23.41
N GLY A 434 12.69 6.14 24.09
CA GLY A 434 12.93 7.53 24.49
C GLY A 434 12.65 8.56 23.39
N THR A 435 13.10 9.79 23.59
CA THR A 435 12.78 10.96 22.76
C THR A 435 13.87 11.37 21.78
N GLY A 436 15.02 10.68 21.81
CA GLY A 436 16.19 10.96 20.96
C GLY A 436 16.05 10.42 19.53
N ALA A 437 17.14 10.56 18.75
CA ALA A 437 17.22 9.97 17.42
C ALA A 437 17.11 8.44 17.49
N PRO A 438 16.41 7.80 16.54
CA PRO A 438 16.35 6.35 16.48
C PRO A 438 17.74 5.73 16.36
N ARG A 439 17.95 4.57 16.99
CA ARG A 439 19.18 3.81 16.89
C ARG A 439 18.93 2.56 16.04
N TYR A 440 19.70 2.41 14.98
CA TYR A 440 19.65 1.20 14.18
C TYR A 440 19.99 -0.05 15.02
N VAL A 441 19.24 -1.14 14.83
CA VAL A 441 19.42 -2.42 15.53
C VAL A 441 19.90 -3.51 14.59
N SER A 442 19.12 -3.81 13.55
CA SER A 442 19.38 -4.93 12.65
C SER A 442 18.60 -4.81 11.34
N SER A 443 19.03 -5.57 10.33
CA SER A 443 18.25 -5.82 9.10
C SER A 443 18.09 -7.30 8.86
N GLY A 444 17.04 -7.64 8.12
CA GLY A 444 16.76 -8.99 7.66
C GLY A 444 16.04 -9.00 6.33
N VAL A 445 15.91 -10.17 5.72
CA VAL A 445 15.24 -10.36 4.44
C VAL A 445 14.28 -11.52 4.55
N VAL A 446 13.09 -11.38 3.95
CA VAL A 446 12.13 -12.46 3.76
C VAL A 446 11.74 -12.57 2.30
N PRO A 447 11.42 -13.78 1.79
CA PRO A 447 10.91 -13.95 0.43
C PRO A 447 9.55 -13.26 0.23
N GLY A 448 9.30 -12.72 -0.97
CA GLY A 448 8.02 -12.15 -1.37
C GLY A 448 7.85 -10.68 -0.96
N ARG A 449 6.63 -10.19 -1.15
CA ARG A 449 6.24 -8.78 -0.91
C ARG A 449 5.20 -8.71 0.20
N LEU A 450 5.28 -7.67 1.00
CA LEU A 450 4.24 -7.30 1.95
C LEU A 450 2.98 -6.80 1.22
N LEU A 451 1.83 -6.99 1.84
CA LEU A 451 0.63 -6.26 1.46
C LEU A 451 0.69 -4.83 2.01
N ASN A 452 0.96 -4.69 3.31
CA ASN A 452 0.97 -3.44 4.05
C ASN A 452 1.56 -3.66 5.46
N GLN A 453 1.54 -2.67 6.33
CA GLN A 453 2.09 -2.77 7.70
C GLN A 453 1.49 -3.89 8.56
N TYR A 454 0.24 -4.31 8.31
CA TYR A 454 -0.39 -5.43 9.04
C TYR A 454 0.21 -6.78 8.75
N SER A 455 0.94 -6.84 7.65
CA SER A 455 1.79 -7.98 7.36
C SER A 455 2.94 -8.10 8.36
N LEU A 456 3.15 -7.11 9.22
CA LEU A 456 4.19 -7.06 10.25
C LEU A 456 3.57 -7.09 11.66
N SER A 457 4.19 -7.80 12.59
CA SER A 457 3.80 -7.75 14.00
C SER A 457 4.97 -8.21 14.89
N GLU A 458 5.42 -7.36 15.81
CA GLU A 458 6.34 -7.76 16.86
C GLU A 458 5.58 -8.37 18.04
N HIS A 459 5.96 -9.55 18.48
CA HIS A 459 5.35 -10.21 19.62
C HIS A 459 6.35 -11.14 20.33
N ALA A 460 6.43 -11.07 21.65
CA ALA A 460 7.31 -11.91 22.47
C ALA A 460 8.75 -12.00 21.95
N GLY A 461 9.33 -10.87 21.52
CA GLY A 461 10.70 -10.78 21.03
C GLY A 461 10.91 -11.33 19.60
N HIS A 462 9.85 -11.55 18.85
CA HIS A 462 9.89 -12.00 17.45
C HIS A 462 9.08 -11.07 16.57
N LEU A 463 9.58 -10.82 15.36
CA LEU A 463 8.86 -10.16 14.28
C LEU A 463 8.24 -11.21 13.36
N ARG A 464 6.93 -11.14 13.16
CA ARG A 464 6.17 -11.96 12.23
C ARG A 464 5.96 -11.15 10.95
N VAL A 465 6.24 -11.76 9.80
CA VAL A 465 6.18 -11.11 8.48
C VAL A 465 5.38 -11.98 7.52
N ALA A 466 4.25 -11.47 7.02
CA ALA A 466 3.43 -12.16 6.02
C ALA A 466 3.70 -11.59 4.63
N THR A 467 3.99 -12.47 3.66
CA THR A 467 4.32 -12.05 2.28
C THR A 467 3.65 -12.93 1.24
N THR A 468 3.51 -12.38 0.02
CA THR A 468 3.15 -13.13 -1.18
C THR A 468 4.33 -13.11 -2.15
N SER A 469 4.73 -14.29 -2.64
CA SER A 469 5.78 -14.47 -3.65
C SER A 469 5.18 -14.74 -5.02
N ASN A 470 5.86 -14.31 -6.09
CA ASN A 470 5.45 -14.51 -7.49
C ASN A 470 4.05 -13.98 -7.82
N ALA A 471 3.58 -12.95 -7.11
CA ALA A 471 2.35 -12.27 -7.47
C ALA A 471 2.52 -11.60 -8.84
N GLU A 472 1.50 -11.72 -9.71
CA GLU A 472 1.49 -11.07 -11.02
C GLU A 472 1.62 -9.56 -10.88
N VAL A 473 2.73 -9.02 -11.34
CA VAL A 473 2.89 -7.57 -11.45
C VAL A 473 2.69 -7.08 -12.89
N PHE A 474 2.79 -7.88 -13.91
CA PHE A 474 2.53 -7.53 -15.33
C PHE A 474 2.24 -8.77 -16.20
N GLY A 475 1.17 -9.52 -15.89
CA GLY A 475 0.67 -10.57 -16.78
C GLY A 475 1.47 -11.87 -16.74
N GLY A 476 2.21 -12.14 -15.67
CA GLY A 476 2.77 -13.47 -15.42
C GLY A 476 1.68 -14.48 -15.01
N PRO A 477 1.92 -15.79 -15.08
CA PRO A 477 0.90 -16.77 -14.71
C PRO A 477 0.66 -16.78 -13.20
N ALA A 478 -0.52 -16.36 -12.75
CA ALA A 478 -0.98 -16.34 -11.35
C ALA A 478 -0.81 -17.70 -10.63
N GLU A 479 -0.73 -18.77 -11.38
CA GLU A 479 -0.59 -20.14 -10.87
C GLU A 479 0.67 -20.41 -10.03
N LYS A 480 1.65 -19.49 -10.06
CA LYS A 480 2.91 -19.61 -9.31
C LYS A 480 2.94 -18.80 -8.01
N SER A 481 1.92 -17.98 -7.73
CA SER A 481 1.90 -17.21 -6.49
C SER A 481 1.69 -18.11 -5.29
N SER A 482 2.32 -17.75 -4.17
CA SER A 482 2.18 -18.44 -2.89
C SER A 482 2.46 -17.46 -1.77
N SER A 483 1.72 -17.58 -0.69
CA SER A 483 1.89 -16.75 0.49
C SER A 483 2.50 -17.51 1.65
N GLY A 484 3.14 -16.80 2.58
CA GLY A 484 3.74 -17.37 3.76
C GLY A 484 3.86 -16.37 4.91
N VAL A 485 4.07 -16.89 6.11
CA VAL A 485 4.42 -16.14 7.30
C VAL A 485 5.78 -16.59 7.79
N TYR A 486 6.69 -15.64 7.93
CA TYR A 486 8.06 -15.81 8.41
C TYR A 486 8.17 -15.24 9.81
N VAL A 487 8.90 -15.95 10.69
CA VAL A 487 9.15 -15.51 12.05
C VAL A 487 10.63 -15.22 12.22
N LEU A 488 10.95 -13.99 12.60
CA LEU A 488 12.31 -13.50 12.78
C LEU A 488 12.53 -13.16 14.26
N LYS A 489 13.76 -13.31 14.77
CA LYS A 489 14.12 -12.72 16.06
C LYS A 489 14.11 -11.20 15.96
N ALA A 490 13.46 -10.51 16.87
CA ALA A 490 13.36 -9.04 16.80
C ALA A 490 14.73 -8.34 16.93
N ASP A 491 15.66 -8.89 17.70
CA ASP A 491 16.99 -8.30 17.95
C ASP A 491 17.95 -8.40 16.77
N THR A 492 17.89 -9.49 16.01
CA THR A 492 18.84 -9.79 14.93
C THR A 492 18.20 -9.85 13.54
N LEU A 493 16.88 -9.90 13.47
CA LEU A 493 16.07 -10.19 12.29
C LEU A 493 16.47 -11.47 11.55
N SER A 494 17.12 -12.41 12.27
CA SER A 494 17.39 -13.76 11.78
C SER A 494 16.10 -14.58 11.79
N GLN A 495 15.80 -15.27 10.69
CA GLN A 495 14.65 -16.16 10.59
C GLN A 495 14.80 -17.36 11.54
N VAL A 496 13.77 -17.69 12.30
CA VAL A 496 13.69 -18.84 13.20
C VAL A 496 12.68 -19.86 12.77
N GLY A 497 11.64 -19.46 12.03
CA GLY A 497 10.62 -20.36 11.52
C GLY A 497 9.86 -19.74 10.35
N ALA A 498 9.09 -20.57 9.65
CA ALA A 498 8.19 -20.13 8.60
C ALA A 498 7.07 -21.13 8.37
N VAL A 499 5.90 -20.64 7.98
CA VAL A 499 4.82 -21.43 7.37
C VAL A 499 4.54 -20.86 5.98
N THR A 500 4.61 -21.69 4.96
CA THR A 500 4.53 -21.30 3.55
C THR A 500 3.49 -22.14 2.80
N GLY A 501 3.17 -21.74 1.57
CA GLY A 501 2.23 -22.48 0.72
C GLY A 501 0.77 -22.13 0.98
N LEU A 502 0.49 -21.00 1.64
CA LEU A 502 -0.85 -20.47 1.81
C LEU A 502 -1.35 -19.95 0.44
N GLY A 503 -2.60 -20.23 0.11
CA GLY A 503 -3.27 -19.69 -1.06
C GLY A 503 -2.47 -19.86 -2.36
N LYS A 504 -2.22 -21.11 -2.79
CA LYS A 504 -1.51 -21.37 -4.07
C LYS A 504 -2.29 -20.79 -5.25
N GLY A 505 -1.65 -19.93 -6.02
CA GLY A 505 -2.30 -19.19 -7.11
C GLY A 505 -3.10 -17.98 -6.63
N GLU A 506 -2.99 -17.61 -5.37
CA GLU A 506 -3.67 -16.50 -4.71
C GLU A 506 -2.66 -15.48 -4.17
N ARG A 507 -3.14 -14.32 -3.77
CA ARG A 507 -2.34 -13.33 -3.04
C ARG A 507 -3.01 -12.99 -1.71
N ILE A 508 -2.25 -12.47 -0.77
CA ILE A 508 -2.77 -11.95 0.49
C ILE A 508 -3.63 -10.72 0.21
N TYR A 509 -4.81 -10.67 0.84
CA TYR A 509 -5.74 -9.53 0.84
C TYR A 509 -5.88 -8.89 2.21
N SER A 510 -5.71 -9.65 3.28
CA SER A 510 -5.52 -9.09 4.61
C SER A 510 -4.74 -10.04 5.53
N VAL A 511 -4.10 -9.44 6.52
CA VAL A 511 -3.37 -10.14 7.58
C VAL A 511 -3.77 -9.54 8.90
N ARG A 512 -3.85 -10.39 9.93
CA ARG A 512 -4.04 -9.95 11.30
C ARG A 512 -3.29 -10.87 12.26
N PHE A 513 -2.49 -10.30 13.15
CA PHE A 513 -1.86 -11.04 14.24
C PHE A 513 -2.48 -10.61 15.57
N ILE A 514 -2.99 -11.55 16.36
CA ILE A 514 -3.58 -11.28 17.69
C ILE A 514 -2.95 -12.25 18.69
N GLY A 515 -2.11 -11.75 19.58
CA GLY A 515 -1.35 -12.60 20.51
C GLY A 515 -0.55 -13.66 19.75
N ASP A 516 -0.79 -14.92 20.04
CA ASP A 516 -0.11 -16.07 19.47
C ASP A 516 -0.79 -16.62 18.19
N VAL A 517 -1.79 -15.94 17.67
CA VAL A 517 -2.54 -16.39 16.49
C VAL A 517 -2.36 -15.42 15.33
N GLY A 518 -2.11 -15.97 14.14
CA GLY A 518 -2.14 -15.23 12.89
C GLY A 518 -3.41 -15.54 12.09
N TYR A 519 -3.97 -14.52 11.45
CA TYR A 519 -5.08 -14.62 10.53
C TYR A 519 -4.61 -14.10 9.18
N VAL A 520 -4.75 -14.91 8.12
CA VAL A 520 -4.32 -14.56 6.76
C VAL A 520 -5.47 -14.85 5.81
N VAL A 521 -5.88 -13.84 5.09
CA VAL A 521 -6.87 -13.95 4.02
C VAL A 521 -6.13 -13.92 2.69
N THR A 522 -6.32 -14.97 1.87
CA THR A 522 -5.85 -14.98 0.49
C THR A 522 -7.05 -15.05 -0.45
N PHE A 523 -6.94 -14.54 -1.66
CA PHE A 523 -8.08 -14.51 -2.60
C PHE A 523 -7.64 -14.57 -4.05
N ARG A 524 -8.42 -15.31 -4.83
CA ARG A 524 -8.49 -15.26 -6.29
C ARG A 524 -9.94 -15.35 -6.78
N GLN A 525 -10.73 -16.28 -6.28
CA GLN A 525 -12.16 -16.47 -6.59
C GLN A 525 -12.98 -16.84 -5.35
N VAL A 526 -12.37 -17.55 -4.41
CA VAL A 526 -12.95 -17.94 -3.12
C VAL A 526 -11.91 -17.59 -2.07
N ASP A 527 -12.35 -17.05 -0.94
CA ASP A 527 -11.50 -16.56 0.13
C ASP A 527 -11.30 -17.63 1.22
N PRO A 528 -10.12 -18.22 1.37
CA PRO A 528 -9.76 -18.91 2.59
C PRO A 528 -9.23 -17.94 3.64
N LEU A 529 -9.91 -17.87 4.79
CA LEU A 529 -9.34 -17.33 6.03
C LEU A 529 -8.53 -18.43 6.70
N TYR A 530 -7.21 -18.32 6.68
CA TYR A 530 -6.30 -19.19 7.42
C TYR A 530 -6.13 -18.69 8.85
N THR A 531 -6.10 -19.62 9.80
CA THR A 531 -5.69 -19.39 11.18
C THR A 531 -4.37 -20.09 11.43
N LEU A 532 -3.41 -19.37 12.01
CA LEU A 532 -2.04 -19.84 12.24
C LEU A 532 -1.74 -19.90 13.74
N ASP A 533 -1.19 -21.02 14.21
CA ASP A 533 -0.61 -21.13 15.55
C ASP A 533 0.85 -20.67 15.50
N LEU A 534 1.15 -19.60 16.22
CA LEU A 534 2.46 -18.94 16.27
C LEU A 534 3.09 -19.02 17.66
N ARG A 535 2.57 -19.87 18.57
CA ARG A 535 3.11 -20.07 19.94
C ARG A 535 4.54 -20.56 19.95
N ASP A 536 4.88 -21.42 19.00
CA ASP A 536 6.26 -21.84 18.76
C ASP A 536 6.83 -21.05 17.57
N PRO A 537 7.69 -20.06 17.82
CA PRO A 537 8.29 -19.25 16.76
C PRO A 537 9.10 -20.07 15.75
N ALA A 538 9.66 -21.22 16.15
CA ALA A 538 10.46 -22.08 15.29
C ALA A 538 9.61 -23.04 14.43
N ALA A 539 8.37 -23.27 14.83
CA ALA A 539 7.47 -24.20 14.15
C ALA A 539 6.06 -23.60 13.97
N PRO A 540 5.90 -22.44 13.30
CA PRO A 540 4.59 -21.88 13.00
C PRO A 540 3.82 -22.82 12.06
N LYS A 541 2.50 -22.94 12.25
CA LYS A 541 1.69 -23.88 11.48
C LYS A 541 0.28 -23.39 11.22
N VAL A 542 -0.32 -23.82 10.13
CA VAL A 542 -1.75 -23.66 9.87
C VAL A 542 -2.53 -24.53 10.85
N THR A 543 -3.51 -23.93 11.54
CA THR A 543 -4.36 -24.61 12.51
C THR A 543 -5.77 -24.81 11.96
N GLY A 544 -6.30 -23.84 11.21
CA GLY A 544 -7.62 -23.90 10.61
C GLY A 544 -7.69 -23.18 9.27
N GLU A 545 -8.73 -23.49 8.50
CA GLU A 545 -9.06 -22.85 7.23
C GLU A 545 -10.58 -22.73 7.12
N LEU A 546 -11.06 -21.53 6.79
CA LEU A 546 -12.48 -21.25 6.55
C LEU A 546 -12.64 -20.66 5.16
N LYS A 547 -13.40 -21.31 4.28
CA LYS A 547 -13.72 -20.80 2.94
C LYS A 547 -15.04 -20.07 2.91
N ILE A 548 -15.03 -18.86 2.40
CA ILE A 548 -16.23 -18.03 2.23
C ILE A 548 -16.27 -17.43 0.81
N SER A 549 -17.43 -16.93 0.38
CA SER A 549 -17.53 -16.14 -0.85
C SER A 549 -17.08 -14.69 -0.59
N GLY A 550 -16.45 -14.08 -1.59
CA GLY A 550 -15.90 -12.73 -1.46
C GLY A 550 -14.55 -12.71 -0.77
N TYR A 551 -14.12 -11.57 -0.27
CA TYR A 551 -12.88 -11.41 0.48
C TYR A 551 -13.00 -10.33 1.57
N SER A 552 -12.21 -10.49 2.62
CA SER A 552 -11.96 -9.47 3.63
C SER A 552 -10.65 -8.75 3.29
N ALA A 553 -10.74 -7.46 2.97
CA ALA A 553 -9.58 -6.59 2.77
C ALA A 553 -9.00 -6.10 4.10
N TYR A 554 -9.83 -6.04 5.14
CA TYR A 554 -9.48 -5.62 6.47
C TYR A 554 -10.10 -6.56 7.53
N LEU A 555 -9.33 -6.90 8.57
CA LEU A 555 -9.75 -7.72 9.70
C LEU A 555 -9.65 -6.93 11.00
N HIS A 556 -10.75 -6.82 11.75
CA HIS A 556 -10.84 -6.07 13.01
C HIS A 556 -11.25 -6.97 14.19
N PRO A 557 -10.51 -6.95 15.31
CA PRO A 557 -10.92 -7.66 16.53
C PRO A 557 -12.22 -7.09 17.10
N ALA A 558 -13.18 -7.95 17.38
CA ALA A 558 -14.51 -7.55 17.86
C ALA A 558 -14.86 -8.17 19.22
N GLY A 559 -13.88 -8.29 20.09
CA GLY A 559 -13.99 -8.93 21.39
C GLY A 559 -13.35 -10.32 21.45
N ASP A 560 -13.50 -11.01 22.56
CA ASP A 560 -12.85 -12.31 22.81
C ASP A 560 -13.31 -13.36 21.81
N GLY A 561 -12.37 -13.81 20.97
CA GLY A 561 -12.62 -14.83 19.96
C GLY A 561 -13.54 -14.38 18.82
N ARG A 562 -13.71 -13.07 18.59
CA ARG A 562 -14.49 -12.51 17.49
C ARG A 562 -13.64 -11.65 16.59
N LEU A 563 -13.88 -11.76 15.27
CA LEU A 563 -13.19 -11.00 14.24
C LEU A 563 -14.20 -10.47 13.24
N LEU A 564 -14.13 -9.18 12.91
CA LEU A 564 -14.88 -8.58 11.82
C LEU A 564 -14.00 -8.54 10.57
N GLY A 565 -14.54 -8.97 9.43
CA GLY A 565 -13.93 -8.83 8.13
C GLY A 565 -14.69 -7.80 7.31
N ILE A 566 -14.00 -6.79 6.80
CA ILE A 566 -14.53 -5.74 5.93
C ILE A 566 -13.94 -5.94 4.53
N GLY A 567 -14.77 -5.99 3.49
CA GLY A 567 -14.31 -6.22 2.14
C GLY A 567 -15.45 -6.29 1.14
N GLN A 568 -15.35 -7.19 0.17
CA GLN A 568 -16.32 -7.33 -0.92
C GLN A 568 -16.90 -8.74 -1.00
N GLU A 569 -18.20 -8.84 -1.22
CA GLU A 569 -18.82 -10.05 -1.73
C GLU A 569 -18.36 -10.29 -3.18
N ALA A 570 -18.20 -11.54 -3.59
CA ALA A 570 -17.82 -11.88 -4.95
C ALA A 570 -18.67 -13.02 -5.51
N SER A 571 -18.90 -12.98 -6.84
CA SER A 571 -19.53 -14.08 -7.56
C SER A 571 -18.58 -15.30 -7.62
N ALA A 572 -19.11 -16.46 -8.00
CA ALA A 572 -18.33 -17.68 -8.22
C ALA A 572 -17.19 -17.49 -9.27
N GLN A 573 -17.23 -16.45 -10.08
CA GLN A 573 -16.19 -16.08 -11.06
C GLN A 573 -15.22 -15.02 -10.53
N GLY A 574 -15.30 -14.66 -9.23
CA GLY A 574 -14.42 -13.67 -8.59
C GLY A 574 -14.75 -12.21 -8.87
N ARG A 575 -15.92 -11.91 -9.51
CA ARG A 575 -16.36 -10.53 -9.73
C ARG A 575 -16.96 -9.94 -8.45
N THR A 576 -16.48 -8.78 -8.01
CA THR A 576 -17.01 -8.06 -6.84
C THR A 576 -18.46 -7.63 -7.05
N LEU A 577 -19.27 -7.78 -6.00
CA LEU A 577 -20.72 -7.51 -6.02
C LEU A 577 -21.14 -6.38 -5.09
N GLY A 578 -20.26 -5.96 -4.18
CA GLY A 578 -20.53 -4.88 -3.23
C GLY A 578 -19.93 -5.13 -1.86
N THR A 579 -19.97 -4.11 -1.02
CA THR A 579 -19.37 -4.11 0.33
C THR A 579 -19.94 -5.22 1.21
N GLN A 580 -19.07 -6.01 1.80
CA GLN A 580 -19.40 -7.07 2.75
C GLN A 580 -18.75 -6.79 4.10
N VAL A 581 -19.52 -7.06 5.18
CA VAL A 581 -18.99 -7.12 6.54
C VAL A 581 -19.35 -8.49 7.13
N SER A 582 -18.33 -9.24 7.54
CA SER A 582 -18.44 -10.60 8.07
C SER A 582 -18.06 -10.64 9.54
N LEU A 583 -18.78 -11.41 10.35
CA LEU A 583 -18.44 -11.71 11.75
C LEU A 583 -17.99 -13.16 11.85
N PHE A 584 -16.77 -13.37 12.31
CA PHE A 584 -16.19 -14.69 12.51
C PHE A 584 -16.10 -15.04 13.99
N ASP A 585 -16.34 -16.31 14.29
CA ASP A 585 -15.94 -16.96 15.53
C ASP A 585 -14.56 -17.59 15.34
N VAL A 586 -13.59 -17.09 16.04
CA VAL A 586 -12.20 -17.54 16.02
C VAL A 586 -11.69 -17.93 17.42
N ALA A 587 -12.61 -18.13 18.36
CA ALA A 587 -12.28 -18.56 19.72
C ALA A 587 -11.53 -19.91 19.74
N ASP A 588 -11.88 -20.81 18.84
CA ASP A 588 -11.09 -21.99 18.51
C ASP A 588 -10.39 -21.81 17.17
N PRO A 589 -9.09 -21.50 17.15
CA PRO A 589 -8.35 -21.30 15.89
C PRO A 589 -8.32 -22.54 14.99
N ALA A 590 -8.59 -23.74 15.52
CA ALA A 590 -8.66 -24.94 14.71
C ALA A 590 -9.98 -25.07 13.92
N ASN A 591 -11.01 -24.38 14.36
CA ASN A 591 -12.36 -24.47 13.81
C ASN A 591 -12.98 -23.06 13.62
N PRO A 592 -12.39 -22.16 12.83
CA PRO A 592 -12.95 -20.84 12.57
C PRO A 592 -14.31 -20.97 11.86
N ARG A 593 -15.26 -20.11 12.21
CA ARG A 593 -16.62 -20.15 11.66
C ARG A 593 -17.13 -18.76 11.30
N LEU A 594 -17.89 -18.66 10.22
CA LEU A 594 -18.68 -17.49 9.89
C LEU A 594 -19.97 -17.53 10.73
N LEU A 595 -20.20 -16.50 11.56
CA LEU A 595 -21.40 -16.36 12.38
C LEU A 595 -22.49 -15.56 11.66
N SER A 596 -22.11 -14.46 11.03
CA SER A 596 -23.04 -13.55 10.38
C SER A 596 -22.35 -12.78 9.27
N ARG A 597 -23.13 -12.32 8.30
CA ARG A 597 -22.68 -11.54 7.16
C ARG A 597 -23.70 -10.47 6.81
N PHE A 598 -23.23 -9.26 6.60
CA PHE A 598 -23.98 -8.17 5.97
C PHE A 598 -23.41 -7.88 4.59
N HIS A 599 -24.28 -7.68 3.60
CA HIS A 599 -23.90 -7.33 2.25
C HIS A 599 -24.72 -6.16 1.73
N GLN A 600 -24.05 -5.17 1.12
CA GLN A 600 -24.65 -4.06 0.40
C GLN A 600 -24.20 -4.13 -1.06
N GLN A 601 -25.15 -4.39 -1.97
CA GLN A 601 -24.87 -4.52 -3.41
C GLN A 601 -24.37 -3.21 -4.01
N GLU A 602 -23.60 -3.31 -5.10
CA GLU A 602 -23.12 -2.20 -5.93
C GLU A 602 -22.51 -1.06 -5.12
N SER A 603 -21.68 -1.41 -4.17
CA SER A 603 -21.02 -0.45 -3.28
C SER A 603 -19.57 -0.80 -2.99
N GLY A 604 -18.82 0.18 -2.49
CA GLY A 604 -17.48 0.03 -1.94
C GLY A 604 -17.30 0.90 -0.71
N SER A 605 -16.27 0.62 0.07
CA SER A 605 -15.94 1.35 1.28
C SER A 605 -14.47 1.76 1.31
N GLU A 606 -14.19 2.98 1.77
CA GLU A 606 -12.83 3.45 2.06
C GLU A 606 -12.16 2.53 3.10
N ALA A 607 -12.92 1.91 4.01
CA ALA A 607 -12.43 0.99 5.02
C ALA A 607 -11.79 -0.31 4.46
N GLU A 608 -11.89 -0.56 3.15
CA GLU A 608 -11.19 -1.67 2.48
C GLU A 608 -9.71 -1.39 2.25
N TRP A 609 -9.31 -0.09 2.20
CA TRP A 609 -7.92 0.32 1.96
C TRP A 609 -7.42 1.38 2.95
N ASP A 610 -8.29 1.97 3.76
CA ASP A 610 -7.96 2.85 4.87
C ASP A 610 -8.79 2.50 6.11
N PRO A 611 -8.28 1.67 6.99
CA PRO A 611 -8.95 1.24 8.21
C PRO A 611 -9.25 2.35 9.22
N HIS A 612 -8.58 3.51 9.15
CA HIS A 612 -8.98 4.67 9.94
C HIS A 612 -10.42 5.12 9.61
N ALA A 613 -10.91 4.76 8.41
CA ALA A 613 -12.29 4.97 8.02
C ALA A 613 -13.29 4.03 8.71
N PHE A 614 -12.81 2.91 9.29
CA PHE A 614 -13.63 1.98 10.03
C PHE A 614 -13.65 2.33 11.52
N LEU A 615 -14.84 2.45 12.09
CA LEU A 615 -15.06 2.62 13.53
C LEU A 615 -15.77 1.39 14.09
N TYR A 616 -15.21 0.78 15.12
CA TYR A 616 -15.90 -0.17 15.98
C TYR A 616 -15.94 0.35 17.41
N TRP A 617 -17.15 0.43 17.98
CA TRP A 617 -17.38 0.88 19.35
C TRP A 617 -17.90 -0.26 20.20
N PRO A 618 -17.03 -0.99 20.92
CA PRO A 618 -17.39 -2.22 21.63
C PRO A 618 -18.49 -2.05 22.68
N GLN A 619 -18.50 -0.91 23.39
CA GLN A 619 -19.46 -0.64 24.47
C GLN A 619 -20.91 -0.76 24.01
N SER A 620 -21.21 -0.37 22.80
CA SER A 620 -22.54 -0.50 22.21
C SER A 620 -22.61 -1.51 21.05
N GLY A 621 -21.51 -2.12 20.66
CA GLY A 621 -21.43 -2.97 19.47
C GLY A 621 -21.75 -2.21 18.18
N LEU A 622 -21.43 -0.91 18.13
CA LEU A 622 -21.64 -0.07 16.97
C LEU A 622 -20.44 -0.23 16.01
N ALA A 623 -20.69 -0.58 14.76
CA ALA A 623 -19.69 -0.57 13.72
C ALA A 623 -20.11 0.41 12.61
N MET A 624 -19.17 1.23 12.14
CA MET A 624 -19.43 2.24 11.10
C MET A 624 -18.33 2.23 10.04
N LEU A 625 -18.73 2.42 8.79
CA LEU A 625 -17.82 2.55 7.66
C LEU A 625 -18.41 3.49 6.60
N PRO A 626 -17.57 4.26 5.89
CA PRO A 626 -18.00 4.98 4.70
C PRO A 626 -18.53 4.01 3.65
N LEU A 627 -19.58 4.41 2.96
CA LEU A 627 -20.18 3.62 1.89
C LEU A 627 -20.40 4.50 0.67
N GLN A 628 -19.88 4.08 -0.46
CA GLN A 628 -20.15 4.67 -1.77
C GLN A 628 -20.96 3.68 -2.61
N ASN A 629 -22.11 4.10 -3.12
CA ASN A 629 -22.90 3.30 -4.06
C ASN A 629 -22.52 3.67 -5.50
N TYR A 630 -22.37 2.67 -6.37
CA TYR A 630 -21.96 2.84 -7.77
C TYR A 630 -23.13 2.84 -8.76
N GLY A 631 -24.37 2.65 -8.29
CA GLY A 631 -25.57 2.61 -9.11
C GLY A 631 -25.95 3.96 -9.74
N ALA A 632 -27.14 4.04 -10.33
CA ALA A 632 -27.61 5.21 -11.09
C ALA A 632 -27.60 6.56 -10.33
N ASP A 633 -27.62 6.49 -9.00
CA ASP A 633 -27.59 7.66 -8.10
C ASP A 633 -26.21 7.94 -7.48
N TRP A 634 -25.13 7.71 -8.19
CA TRP A 634 -23.77 7.87 -7.66
C TRP A 634 -23.50 9.25 -6.99
N ARG A 635 -24.14 10.33 -7.46
CA ARG A 635 -24.01 11.68 -6.89
C ARG A 635 -24.61 11.82 -5.50
N ASN A 636 -25.60 10.98 -5.15
CA ASN A 636 -26.24 10.92 -3.84
C ASN A 636 -25.83 9.67 -3.04
N GLY A 637 -24.86 8.92 -3.56
CA GLY A 637 -24.54 7.57 -3.09
C GLY A 637 -23.69 7.49 -1.83
N SER A 638 -23.04 8.57 -1.41
CA SER A 638 -22.15 8.54 -0.24
C SER A 638 -22.93 8.62 1.08
N SER A 639 -22.56 7.76 2.04
CA SER A 639 -23.12 7.71 3.39
C SER A 639 -22.15 7.02 4.35
N ALA A 640 -22.40 7.13 5.66
CA ALA A 640 -21.84 6.19 6.63
C ALA A 640 -22.86 5.08 6.88
N LEU A 641 -22.48 3.85 6.61
CA LEU A 641 -23.22 2.65 7.01
C LEU A 641 -23.04 2.42 8.50
N VAL A 642 -24.15 2.22 9.20
CA VAL A 642 -24.16 1.95 10.64
C VAL A 642 -24.70 0.56 10.89
N LEU A 643 -23.88 -0.28 11.51
CA LEU A 643 -24.19 -1.65 11.84
C LEU A 643 -24.20 -1.85 13.36
N LYS A 644 -25.04 -2.75 13.80
CA LYS A 644 -25.05 -3.28 15.17
C LYS A 644 -24.44 -4.67 15.15
N VAL A 645 -23.36 -4.86 15.85
CA VAL A 645 -22.66 -6.14 16.05
C VAL A 645 -23.01 -6.67 17.44
N THR A 646 -23.41 -7.92 17.49
CA THR A 646 -23.63 -8.68 18.72
C THR A 646 -22.76 -9.94 18.69
N ASP A 647 -22.78 -10.76 19.74
CA ASP A 647 -21.95 -11.97 19.82
C ASP A 647 -22.14 -12.96 18.64
N GLY A 648 -23.26 -12.91 17.94
CA GLY A 648 -23.56 -13.84 16.86
C GLY A 648 -24.17 -13.24 15.61
N ALA A 649 -24.39 -11.92 15.56
CA ALA A 649 -25.08 -11.30 14.42
C ALA A 649 -24.59 -9.89 14.09
N ILE A 650 -24.67 -9.56 12.80
CA ILE A 650 -24.55 -8.20 12.28
C ILE A 650 -25.90 -7.77 11.73
N THR A 651 -26.42 -6.63 12.16
CA THR A 651 -27.67 -6.06 11.67
C THR A 651 -27.47 -4.60 11.27
N LYS A 652 -28.15 -4.15 10.21
CA LYS A 652 -28.14 -2.75 9.82
C LYS A 652 -28.92 -1.91 10.80
N ALA A 653 -28.25 -0.98 11.50
CA ALA A 653 -28.89 0.02 12.34
C ALA A 653 -29.44 1.20 11.52
N GLY A 654 -28.71 1.59 10.45
CA GLY A 654 -29.14 2.68 9.59
C GLY A 654 -28.02 3.20 8.70
N THR A 655 -28.23 4.42 8.19
CA THR A 655 -27.22 5.17 7.42
C THR A 655 -27.26 6.62 7.84
N ILE A 656 -26.09 7.27 7.92
CA ILE A 656 -25.96 8.70 8.12
C ILE A 656 -25.52 9.32 6.78
N ARG A 657 -26.14 10.44 6.41
CA ARG A 657 -25.81 11.21 5.21
C ARG A 657 -25.56 12.66 5.58
N HIS A 658 -24.62 13.29 4.89
CA HIS A 658 -24.38 14.72 4.98
C HIS A 658 -25.31 15.49 4.03
N PRO A 659 -25.62 16.77 4.33
CA PRO A 659 -26.37 17.62 3.40
C PRO A 659 -25.67 17.66 2.03
N GLY A 660 -26.45 17.52 0.96
CA GLY A 660 -25.93 17.68 -0.40
C GLY A 660 -25.65 19.15 -0.71
N VAL A 661 -24.72 19.40 -1.62
CA VAL A 661 -24.47 20.76 -2.15
C VAL A 661 -25.24 20.89 -3.47
N THR A 662 -26.04 21.94 -3.57
CA THR A 662 -26.51 22.43 -4.87
C THR A 662 -25.34 23.18 -5.51
N GLY A 663 -24.61 22.52 -6.42
CA GLY A 663 -23.47 23.10 -7.10
C GLY A 663 -23.87 24.27 -7.98
N ARG A 664 -22.98 25.28 -8.12
CA ARG A 664 -22.96 26.18 -9.26
C ARG A 664 -22.25 25.45 -10.40
N ASP A 665 -22.74 25.60 -11.62
CA ASP A 665 -22.29 24.86 -12.81
C ASP A 665 -20.80 25.07 -13.17
N ASP A 666 -20.13 26.04 -12.55
CA ASP A 666 -18.77 26.51 -12.85
C ASP A 666 -17.71 26.23 -11.77
N VAL A 667 -18.10 25.72 -10.60
CA VAL A 667 -17.16 25.38 -9.51
C VAL A 667 -17.37 23.93 -9.08
N PRO A 668 -16.31 23.08 -9.02
CA PRO A 668 -16.44 21.74 -8.48
C PRO A 668 -17.00 21.82 -7.06
N ALA A 669 -18.16 21.17 -6.83
CA ALA A 669 -18.72 21.10 -5.50
C ALA A 669 -17.76 20.32 -4.58
N PRO A 670 -17.56 20.75 -3.32
CA PRO A 670 -16.79 19.99 -2.35
C PRO A 670 -17.39 18.58 -2.19
N ASP A 671 -16.53 17.59 -1.98
CA ASP A 671 -16.93 16.20 -1.84
C ASP A 671 -17.79 15.98 -0.57
N PRO A 672 -19.05 15.55 -0.68
CA PRO A 672 -19.91 15.27 0.45
C PRO A 672 -19.60 13.90 1.09
N SER A 673 -18.65 13.14 0.55
CA SER A 673 -18.35 11.78 1.00
C SER A 673 -17.86 11.80 2.45
N ILE A 674 -18.55 11.02 3.29
CA ILE A 674 -18.12 10.80 4.67
C ILE A 674 -16.88 9.93 4.62
N ARG A 675 -15.82 10.38 5.32
CA ARG A 675 -14.53 9.71 5.34
C ARG A 675 -14.16 9.17 6.71
N ARG A 676 -14.62 9.82 7.78
CA ARG A 676 -14.32 9.43 9.16
C ARG A 676 -15.54 9.48 10.03
N SER A 677 -15.52 8.66 11.07
CA SER A 677 -16.50 8.65 12.14
C SER A 677 -15.81 8.51 13.48
N VAL A 678 -16.26 9.26 14.49
CA VAL A 678 -15.81 9.12 15.88
C VAL A 678 -17.01 9.10 16.83
N VAL A 679 -16.85 8.48 17.99
CA VAL A 679 -17.84 8.51 19.08
C VAL A 679 -17.32 9.39 20.20
N ILE A 680 -18.17 10.27 20.73
CA ILE A 680 -17.91 11.08 21.93
C ILE A 680 -19.15 11.00 22.81
N GLY A 681 -19.04 10.34 23.95
CA GLY A 681 -20.17 10.04 24.82
C GLY A 681 -21.22 9.18 24.10
N ASP A 682 -22.46 9.70 24.04
CA ASP A 682 -23.62 9.11 23.36
C ASP A 682 -23.83 9.62 21.92
N MET A 683 -22.86 10.35 21.37
CA MET A 683 -22.93 10.95 20.04
C MET A 683 -21.94 10.33 19.06
N VAL A 684 -22.40 10.15 17.83
CA VAL A 684 -21.58 9.84 16.66
C VAL A 684 -21.33 11.12 15.87
N TRP A 685 -20.08 11.35 15.53
CA TRP A 685 -19.61 12.46 14.71
C TRP A 685 -19.10 11.92 13.39
N THR A 686 -19.64 12.38 12.28
CA THR A 686 -19.20 11.97 10.93
C THR A 686 -18.64 13.16 10.17
N PHE A 687 -17.57 12.95 9.40
CA PHE A 687 -16.76 13.99 8.77
C PHE A 687 -16.73 13.81 7.26
N SER A 688 -16.93 14.92 6.53
CA SER A 688 -16.75 15.00 5.08
C SER A 688 -16.03 16.30 4.68
N GLY A 689 -15.79 16.48 3.39
CA GLY A 689 -15.27 17.74 2.85
C GLY A 689 -16.16 18.97 3.13
N LEU A 690 -17.44 18.75 3.43
CA LEU A 690 -18.44 19.82 3.65
C LEU A 690 -18.60 20.22 5.12
N GLY A 691 -18.28 19.35 6.05
CA GLY A 691 -18.53 19.62 7.47
C GLY A 691 -18.65 18.36 8.31
N VAL A 692 -19.20 18.57 9.50
CA VAL A 692 -19.39 17.54 10.52
C VAL A 692 -20.87 17.40 10.87
N LYS A 693 -21.38 16.18 10.82
CA LYS A 693 -22.71 15.86 11.31
C LYS A 693 -22.61 15.15 12.64
N VAL A 694 -23.40 15.58 13.62
CA VAL A 694 -23.52 14.96 14.92
C VAL A 694 -24.87 14.24 14.98
N SER A 695 -24.86 12.98 15.35
CA SER A 695 -26.03 12.13 15.49
C SER A 695 -26.02 11.41 16.82
N ASP A 696 -27.18 11.07 17.35
CA ASP A 696 -27.32 10.20 18.52
C ASP A 696 -26.84 8.77 18.17
N ALA A 697 -25.97 8.21 18.98
CA ALA A 697 -25.36 6.91 18.69
C ALA A 697 -26.33 5.72 18.72
N ALA A 698 -27.41 5.82 19.51
CA ALA A 698 -28.39 4.75 19.67
C ALA A 698 -29.51 4.80 18.62
N THR A 699 -29.99 6.01 18.31
CA THR A 699 -31.16 6.25 17.45
C THR A 699 -30.83 6.79 16.08
N LEU A 700 -29.61 7.25 15.85
CA LEU A 700 -29.13 7.96 14.65
C LEU A 700 -29.88 9.28 14.39
N ALA A 701 -30.64 9.77 15.36
CA ALA A 701 -31.35 11.04 15.25
C ALA A 701 -30.36 12.20 15.07
N ASP A 702 -30.68 13.11 14.19
CA ASP A 702 -29.90 14.32 13.93
C ASP A 702 -29.77 15.20 15.19
N ARG A 703 -28.55 15.55 15.55
CA ARG A 703 -28.22 16.40 16.68
C ARG A 703 -27.52 17.71 16.27
N GLY A 704 -27.21 17.87 15.00
CA GLY A 704 -26.67 19.10 14.45
C GLY A 704 -25.73 18.90 13.26
N TRP A 705 -25.56 20.00 12.51
CA TRP A 705 -24.63 20.13 11.39
C TRP A 705 -23.68 21.30 11.62
N ILE A 706 -22.41 21.08 11.41
CA ILE A 706 -21.33 22.07 11.55
C ILE A 706 -20.69 22.19 10.17
N PRO A 707 -21.04 23.19 9.37
CA PRO A 707 -20.47 23.37 8.03
C PRO A 707 -19.01 23.82 8.09
N PHE A 708 -18.22 23.42 7.08
CA PHE A 708 -16.89 23.91 6.82
C PHE A 708 -16.98 25.04 5.75
N THR A 709 -17.39 26.20 6.15
CA THR A 709 -17.49 27.41 5.29
C THR A 709 -16.20 28.20 5.33
#